data_14edc186e5fa975d7edf11832025d014
#
_entry.id   14edc186e5fa975d7edf11832025d014
#
_cell.length_a   1.000
_cell.length_b   1.000
_cell.length_c   1.000
_cell.angle_alpha   90.00
_cell.angle_beta   90.00
_cell.angle_gamma   90.00
#
_symmetry.space_group_name_H-M   'P 1'
#
loop_
_entity.id
_entity.type
_entity.pdbx_description
1 polymer ?
#
loop_
_entity_poly.entity_id
_entity_poly.type
_entity_poly.pdbx_seq_one_letter_code
_entity_poly.pdbx_strand_id
1 'polypeptide(L)'
;MTANNEDTKIITRLELVPFSFSLNIKHLTQRQAKILLLKLRREYECQEYELPEEIKRYYNLTTYLNYVCRNVDEAKLCNKEALEMDPEGIVALGNKAWMLHRENNSNEDLNELVNIIEKVEALCSNREKFLVAKSEIAYSYARFGIMYYKQAESMYQEVLMQVTDEDKLPTVLWQYGCGLLNRRILAQKIYGFKENVLEHNERIARAADLLFKVAKNGTSDRLMARAWAELGNLTFAQKGNPKWKTLIPADLKFTSPDQMFEFAVATNNKISDIPVLEQCANHFKRIRKYDECKRLLRNALSGKKSSRAYQWLAEVLKIQFMVKIKPTKGPLNLIPDCAETREILQIYDAAIETQQNFTVMGHKGKFLMEMGKIMEAVDVFENLYSLVNTTEIQPEECDHNVKVFCQIYLAKCLLRLSSDEETITYAKDLLRFAIEMTVSVQRKSRLYRNGTDNQSPTTSSLTKSELDDHELPKLSKLLKDAVEEMRKLIQKGEKTKESKFDEIALCALTHDPDRVFELCREIERMNIDTGDQLKFAQVLIQNGNFGKGLFHLNQMIICGTWPQEMNEFAIGAHVDGAMHALKNDDLDLTGARLRAAFDLKFPKEDSTTRRDNLDIFLIANECKRDSTWKLQEEFCHLTKLEIASCFDIIQAGLILKSIEKSIEQSSIIAILLGEGDLTNPDPESKYFQWLVDSVRLMQMNCKEQKVLIAITLSDLIMIPSCLKNVSRLVLIEPIQNKQEWMHAFFRQTLLK
;
A
#
# COMPACT_ATOMS: atom_id res chain seq x y z
N MET A 1 17.61 -19.17 34.90
CA MET A 1 16.77 -18.07 35.46
C MET A 1 17.51 -16.74 35.62
N THR A 2 18.82 -16.73 35.90
CA THR A 2 19.62 -15.48 36.09
C THR A 2 19.89 -14.75 34.77
N ALA A 3 20.18 -15.42 33.68
CA ALA A 3 20.45 -14.80 32.36
C ALA A 3 19.26 -14.01 31.80
N ASN A 4 18.04 -14.51 31.93
CA ASN A 4 16.82 -13.80 31.47
C ASN A 4 16.56 -12.47 32.21
N ASN A 5 17.11 -12.30 33.43
CA ASN A 5 16.88 -11.10 34.22
C ASN A 5 17.87 -9.98 33.87
N GLU A 6 19.07 -10.31 33.39
CA GLU A 6 20.07 -9.34 32.93
C GLU A 6 19.75 -8.84 31.53
N ASP A 7 19.37 -9.73 30.63
CA ASP A 7 18.90 -9.35 29.29
C ASP A 7 17.71 -8.39 29.35
N THR A 8 16.73 -8.66 30.21
CA THR A 8 15.57 -7.78 30.41
C THR A 8 15.99 -6.40 30.92
N LYS A 9 16.96 -6.33 31.84
CA LYS A 9 17.48 -5.04 32.33
C LYS A 9 18.20 -4.25 31.27
N ILE A 10 19.00 -4.89 30.42
CA ILE A 10 19.73 -4.25 29.32
C ILE A 10 18.73 -3.66 28.31
N ILE A 11 17.72 -4.44 27.90
CA ILE A 11 16.69 -3.97 26.98
C ILE A 11 15.94 -2.76 27.54
N THR A 12 15.53 -2.83 28.81
CA THR A 12 14.81 -1.71 29.48
C THR A 12 15.65 -0.43 29.50
N ARG A 13 16.97 -0.54 29.76
CA ARG A 13 17.88 0.61 29.73
C ARG A 13 18.00 1.20 28.32
N LEU A 14 18.13 0.35 27.29
CA LEU A 14 18.20 0.78 25.89
C LEU A 14 16.89 1.43 25.41
N GLU A 15 15.73 0.97 25.85
CA GLU A 15 14.43 1.55 25.47
C GLU A 15 14.25 3.01 25.94
N LEU A 16 15.00 3.44 26.93
CA LEU A 16 14.99 4.82 27.43
C LEU A 16 15.85 5.78 26.60
N VAL A 17 16.66 5.26 25.68
CA VAL A 17 17.62 6.03 24.90
C VAL A 17 17.06 6.32 23.50
N PRO A 18 17.21 7.54 22.95
CA PRO A 18 16.84 7.83 21.57
C PRO A 18 17.87 7.28 20.58
N PHE A 19 17.57 6.16 19.92
CA PHE A 19 18.40 5.56 18.88
C PHE A 19 17.54 4.91 17.78
N SER A 20 18.17 4.52 16.64
CA SER A 20 17.39 4.12 15.47
C SER A 20 16.59 2.83 15.68
N PHE A 21 17.06 1.89 16.50
CA PHE A 21 16.32 0.64 16.77
C PHE A 21 15.21 0.83 17.83
N SER A 22 15.17 1.96 18.55
CA SER A 22 14.03 2.31 19.42
C SER A 22 12.84 2.87 18.62
N LEU A 23 13.00 3.07 17.29
CA LEU A 23 11.90 3.46 16.43
C LEU A 23 10.82 2.39 16.42
N ASN A 24 9.65 2.71 16.96
CA ASN A 24 8.50 1.81 16.95
C ASN A 24 7.84 1.82 15.56
N ILE A 25 8.57 1.31 14.55
CA ILE A 25 8.09 1.21 13.18
C ILE A 25 7.31 -0.11 13.05
N LYS A 26 6.01 -0.04 13.32
CA LYS A 26 5.11 -1.17 13.12
C LYS A 26 5.07 -1.50 11.61
N HIS A 27 5.33 -2.77 11.27
CA HIS A 27 5.18 -3.29 9.91
C HIS A 27 6.21 -2.84 8.86
N LEU A 28 7.42 -2.40 9.25
CA LEU A 28 8.48 -2.17 8.27
C LEU A 28 8.93 -3.51 7.67
N THR A 29 8.56 -3.77 6.43
CA THR A 29 9.03 -4.95 5.70
C THR A 29 10.46 -4.74 5.20
N GLN A 30 11.21 -5.85 4.99
CA GLN A 30 12.54 -5.78 4.37
C GLN A 30 12.52 -5.06 3.02
N ARG A 31 11.46 -5.28 2.23
CA ARG A 31 11.26 -4.62 0.94
C ARG A 31 11.16 -3.09 1.07
N GLN A 32 10.35 -2.60 2.00
CA GLN A 32 10.22 -1.16 2.26
C GLN A 32 11.52 -0.55 2.75
N ALA A 33 12.23 -1.25 3.65
CA ALA A 33 13.55 -0.84 4.10
C ALA A 33 14.55 -0.74 2.94
N LYS A 34 14.57 -1.73 2.02
CA LYS A 34 15.44 -1.74 0.83
C LYS A 34 15.15 -0.56 -0.11
N ILE A 35 13.87 -0.26 -0.36
CA ILE A 35 13.47 0.90 -1.19
C ILE A 35 13.96 2.21 -0.56
N LEU A 36 13.72 2.41 0.74
CA LEU A 36 14.17 3.61 1.44
C LEU A 36 15.70 3.71 1.45
N LEU A 37 16.40 2.60 1.66
CA LEU A 37 17.86 2.53 1.62
C LEU A 37 18.41 2.97 0.25
N LEU A 38 17.85 2.45 -0.85
CA LEU A 38 18.23 2.85 -2.20
C LEU A 38 18.00 4.34 -2.45
N LYS A 39 16.89 4.89 -1.95
CA LYS A 39 16.60 6.33 -2.05
C LYS A 39 17.63 7.16 -1.29
N LEU A 40 17.94 6.80 -0.05
CA LEU A 40 18.90 7.49 0.78
C LEU A 40 20.34 7.43 0.19
N ARG A 41 20.77 6.26 -0.30
CA ARG A 41 22.05 6.12 -1.00
C ARG A 41 22.18 7.07 -2.18
N ARG A 42 21.12 7.14 -3.00
CA ARG A 42 21.08 8.03 -4.15
C ARG A 42 21.19 9.51 -3.74
N GLU A 43 20.45 9.94 -2.72
CA GLU A 43 20.53 11.28 -2.18
C GLU A 43 21.96 11.59 -1.72
N TYR A 44 22.61 10.63 -1.04
CA TYR A 44 24.00 10.77 -0.60
C TYR A 44 25.00 10.84 -1.78
N GLU A 45 24.90 9.94 -2.74
CA GLU A 45 25.73 9.93 -3.96
C GLU A 45 25.54 11.20 -4.80
N CYS A 46 24.32 11.77 -4.80
CA CYS A 46 24.03 13.06 -5.42
C CYS A 46 24.52 14.25 -4.61
N GLN A 47 25.21 14.05 -3.49
CA GLN A 47 25.71 15.10 -2.61
C GLN A 47 24.60 16.05 -2.14
N GLU A 48 23.41 15.53 -1.88
CA GLU A 48 22.31 16.32 -1.34
C GLU A 48 22.51 16.71 0.13
N TYR A 49 23.47 16.04 0.81
CA TYR A 49 23.87 16.33 2.18
C TYR A 49 25.17 17.15 2.19
N GLU A 50 25.14 18.28 2.86
CA GLU A 50 26.28 19.19 2.96
C GLU A 50 26.83 19.28 4.38
N LEU A 51 25.91 19.33 5.35
CA LEU A 51 26.27 19.51 6.75
C LEU A 51 26.68 18.16 7.37
N PRO A 52 27.70 18.16 8.25
CA PRO A 52 28.10 16.94 8.98
C PRO A 52 26.92 16.27 9.69
N GLU A 53 26.01 17.07 10.25
CA GLU A 53 24.81 16.57 10.94
C GLU A 53 23.84 15.87 9.98
N GLU A 54 23.76 16.29 8.71
CA GLU A 54 22.95 15.62 7.69
C GLU A 54 23.55 14.28 7.32
N ILE A 55 24.87 14.22 7.16
CA ILE A 55 25.61 13.00 6.81
C ILE A 55 25.52 12.00 7.97
N LYS A 56 25.72 12.46 9.20
CA LYS A 56 25.58 11.62 10.40
C LYS A 56 24.19 10.99 10.50
N ARG A 57 23.12 11.78 10.31
CA ARG A 57 21.74 11.24 10.29
C ARG A 57 21.51 10.22 9.19
N TYR A 58 22.12 10.42 8.02
CA TYR A 58 22.09 9.46 6.93
C TYR A 58 22.70 8.13 7.38
N TYR A 59 23.91 8.14 7.94
CA TYR A 59 24.57 6.91 8.39
C TYR A 59 23.80 6.21 9.51
N ASN A 60 23.28 6.94 10.48
CA ASN A 60 22.47 6.37 11.56
C ASN A 60 21.20 5.68 11.05
N LEU A 61 20.49 6.29 10.11
CA LEU A 61 19.28 5.70 9.53
C LEU A 61 19.62 4.51 8.62
N THR A 62 20.69 4.60 7.82
CA THR A 62 21.12 3.50 6.95
C THR A 62 21.65 2.30 7.74
N THR A 63 22.25 2.50 8.91
CA THR A 63 22.57 1.44 9.87
C THR A 63 21.33 0.60 10.19
N TYR A 64 20.26 1.24 10.63
CA TYR A 64 19.00 0.57 10.95
C TYR A 64 18.41 -0.16 9.75
N LEU A 65 18.34 0.51 8.58
CA LEU A 65 17.74 -0.07 7.37
C LEU A 65 18.53 -1.26 6.84
N ASN A 66 19.87 -1.20 6.83
CA ASN A 66 20.72 -2.33 6.45
C ASN A 66 20.51 -3.52 7.38
N TYR A 67 20.41 -3.28 8.69
CA TYR A 67 20.14 -4.34 9.67
C TYR A 67 18.77 -5.01 9.42
N VAL A 68 17.72 -4.23 9.18
CA VAL A 68 16.37 -4.74 8.81
C VAL A 68 16.44 -5.56 7.52
N CYS A 69 17.28 -5.17 6.57
CA CYS A 69 17.54 -5.91 5.32
C CYS A 69 18.43 -7.16 5.51
N ARG A 70 18.87 -7.46 6.72
CA ARG A 70 19.83 -8.52 7.06
C ARG A 70 21.22 -8.34 6.48
N ASN A 71 21.58 -7.13 6.12
CA ASN A 71 22.92 -6.74 5.66
C ASN A 71 23.74 -6.26 6.87
N VAL A 72 24.07 -7.18 7.77
CA VAL A 72 24.65 -6.85 9.09
C VAL A 72 26.01 -6.18 8.97
N ASP A 73 26.87 -6.66 8.08
CA ASP A 73 28.22 -6.09 7.88
C ASP A 73 28.14 -4.65 7.38
N GLU A 74 27.25 -4.37 6.45
CA GLU A 74 27.01 -3.01 5.95
C GLU A 74 26.39 -2.11 7.02
N ALA A 75 25.53 -2.65 7.89
CA ALA A 75 25.01 -1.91 9.03
C ALA A 75 26.14 -1.51 9.99
N LYS A 76 27.06 -2.43 10.31
CA LYS A 76 28.23 -2.15 11.14
C LYS A 76 29.14 -1.10 10.51
N LEU A 77 29.37 -1.17 9.19
CA LEU A 77 30.15 -0.19 8.46
C LEU A 77 29.52 1.20 8.54
N CYS A 78 28.22 1.33 8.23
CA CYS A 78 27.50 2.59 8.35
C CYS A 78 27.56 3.17 9.78
N ASN A 79 27.42 2.30 10.78
CA ASN A 79 27.51 2.75 12.18
C ASN A 79 28.91 3.21 12.58
N LYS A 80 29.93 2.57 12.03
CA LYS A 80 31.34 2.96 12.22
C LYS A 80 31.57 4.36 11.64
N GLU A 81 31.13 4.62 10.42
CA GLU A 81 31.18 5.94 9.79
C GLU A 81 30.51 7.01 10.65
N ALA A 82 29.31 6.71 11.20
CA ALA A 82 28.62 7.64 12.09
C ALA A 82 29.42 7.93 13.38
N LEU A 83 30.09 6.94 13.96
CA LEU A 83 30.92 7.08 15.15
C LEU A 83 32.27 7.76 14.86
N GLU A 84 32.85 7.61 13.68
CA GLU A 84 34.03 8.36 13.25
C GLU A 84 33.75 9.86 13.13
N MET A 85 32.54 10.23 12.69
CA MET A 85 32.10 11.61 12.63
C MET A 85 31.77 12.20 14.01
N ASP A 86 31.17 11.39 14.89
CA ASP A 86 30.77 11.80 16.25
C ASP A 86 30.94 10.62 17.22
N PRO A 87 32.11 10.48 17.88
CA PRO A 87 32.39 9.39 18.82
C PRO A 87 31.52 9.40 20.08
N GLU A 88 30.79 10.49 20.30
CA GLU A 88 29.87 10.66 21.41
C GLU A 88 28.41 10.79 20.95
N GLY A 89 28.14 10.42 19.70
CA GLY A 89 26.80 10.43 19.13
C GLY A 89 25.88 9.38 19.79
N ILE A 90 24.89 9.84 20.54
CA ILE A 90 23.96 8.97 21.28
C ILE A 90 23.29 7.95 20.36
N VAL A 91 22.83 8.38 19.18
CA VAL A 91 22.13 7.48 18.24
C VAL A 91 23.04 6.39 17.72
N ALA A 92 24.29 6.73 17.34
CA ALA A 92 25.25 5.78 16.83
C ALA A 92 25.72 4.80 17.91
N LEU A 93 25.97 5.28 19.13
CA LEU A 93 26.32 4.43 20.27
C LEU A 93 25.18 3.50 20.63
N GLY A 94 23.92 4.00 20.67
CA GLY A 94 22.73 3.17 20.90
C GLY A 94 22.54 2.11 19.82
N ASN A 95 22.76 2.44 18.55
CA ASN A 95 22.73 1.48 17.45
C ASN A 95 23.81 0.39 17.63
N LYS A 96 25.03 0.78 18.04
CA LYS A 96 26.11 -0.17 18.33
C LYS A 96 25.76 -1.11 19.48
N ALA A 97 25.26 -0.54 20.57
CA ALA A 97 24.82 -1.33 21.73
C ALA A 97 23.73 -2.35 21.37
N TRP A 98 22.74 -1.94 20.57
CA TRP A 98 21.69 -2.84 20.11
C TRP A 98 22.23 -3.98 19.24
N MET A 99 23.11 -3.69 18.28
CA MET A 99 23.72 -4.72 17.44
C MET A 99 24.55 -5.70 18.25
N LEU A 100 25.38 -5.21 19.17
CA LEU A 100 26.15 -6.05 20.08
C LEU A 100 25.24 -6.95 20.94
N HIS A 101 24.17 -6.40 21.50
CA HIS A 101 23.20 -7.18 22.29
C HIS A 101 22.56 -8.31 21.48
N ARG A 102 22.26 -8.09 20.20
CA ARG A 102 21.64 -9.10 19.32
C ARG A 102 22.60 -10.17 18.83
N GLU A 103 23.88 -9.86 18.77
CA GLU A 103 24.93 -10.75 18.30
C GLU A 103 25.73 -11.38 19.45
N ASN A 104 25.41 -11.02 20.70
CA ASN A 104 26.16 -11.37 21.91
C ASN A 104 26.60 -12.84 21.94
N ASN A 105 27.88 -13.10 21.58
CA ASN A 105 28.46 -14.42 21.48
C ASN A 105 29.61 -14.64 22.47
N SER A 106 30.04 -13.61 23.20
CA SER A 106 31.17 -13.67 24.12
C SER A 106 31.00 -12.79 25.36
N ASN A 107 31.70 -13.12 26.44
CA ASN A 107 31.76 -12.29 27.65
C ASN A 107 32.43 -10.92 27.39
N GLU A 108 33.29 -10.81 26.40
CA GLU A 108 33.96 -9.57 26.00
C GLU A 108 32.90 -8.61 25.39
N ASP A 109 32.04 -9.13 24.52
CA ASP A 109 30.95 -8.35 23.92
C ASP A 109 29.99 -7.82 24.98
N LEU A 110 29.71 -8.59 26.04
CA LEU A 110 28.84 -8.16 27.14
C LEU A 110 29.46 -7.00 27.94
N ASN A 111 30.77 -7.06 28.22
CA ASN A 111 31.47 -5.97 28.92
C ASN A 111 31.50 -4.70 28.06
N GLU A 112 31.75 -4.82 26.76
CA GLU A 112 31.71 -3.69 25.83
C GLU A 112 30.30 -3.10 25.78
N LEU A 113 29.25 -3.93 25.72
CA LEU A 113 27.85 -3.51 25.72
C LEU A 113 27.49 -2.70 26.97
N VAL A 114 27.85 -3.18 28.15
CA VAL A 114 27.59 -2.48 29.42
C VAL A 114 28.29 -1.12 29.44
N ASN A 115 29.56 -1.06 29.05
CA ASN A 115 30.32 0.18 28.97
C ASN A 115 29.69 1.21 28.00
N ILE A 116 29.20 0.74 26.84
CA ILE A 116 28.54 1.62 25.89
C ILE A 116 27.22 2.15 26.48
N ILE A 117 26.42 1.31 27.15
CA ILE A 117 25.14 1.73 27.76
C ILE A 117 25.38 2.79 28.83
N GLU A 118 26.37 2.57 29.72
CA GLU A 118 26.71 3.55 30.75
C GLU A 118 27.16 4.88 30.16
N LYS A 119 28.00 4.83 29.09
CA LYS A 119 28.40 6.02 28.36
C LYS A 119 27.19 6.74 27.75
N VAL A 120 26.26 6.04 27.13
CA VAL A 120 25.07 6.61 26.52
C VAL A 120 24.15 7.26 27.56
N GLU A 121 23.93 6.61 28.70
CA GLU A 121 23.14 7.17 29.80
C GLU A 121 23.76 8.47 30.36
N ALA A 122 25.09 8.48 30.51
CA ALA A 122 25.82 9.70 30.89
C ALA A 122 25.64 10.83 29.86
N LEU A 123 25.72 10.49 28.56
CA LEU A 123 25.52 11.45 27.47
C LEU A 123 24.06 11.94 27.40
N CYS A 124 23.08 11.09 27.70
CA CYS A 124 21.67 11.49 27.76
C CYS A 124 21.39 12.50 28.89
N SER A 125 22.22 12.57 29.91
CA SER A 125 22.14 13.59 30.95
C SER A 125 22.59 14.96 30.45
N ASN A 126 23.33 15.03 29.33
CA ASN A 126 23.68 16.28 28.66
C ASN A 126 22.52 16.71 27.76
N ARG A 127 21.88 17.84 28.11
CA ARG A 127 20.69 18.37 27.42
C ARG A 127 20.94 18.57 25.93
N GLU A 128 22.08 19.19 25.53
CA GLU A 128 22.36 19.49 24.12
C GLU A 128 22.49 18.20 23.30
N LYS A 129 23.27 17.22 23.77
CA LYS A 129 23.44 15.93 23.09
C LYS A 129 22.13 15.15 22.98
N PHE A 130 21.31 15.20 24.03
CA PHE A 130 20.00 14.57 24.02
C PHE A 130 19.05 15.19 22.96
N LEU A 131 19.05 16.54 22.85
CA LEU A 131 18.25 17.24 21.84
C LEU A 131 18.72 16.92 20.41
N VAL A 132 20.04 16.82 20.19
CA VAL A 132 20.59 16.36 18.90
C VAL A 132 20.08 14.97 18.56
N ALA A 133 20.22 14.01 19.49
CA ALA A 133 19.73 12.64 19.27
C ALA A 133 18.23 12.58 18.98
N LYS A 134 17.42 13.32 19.74
CA LYS A 134 15.97 13.42 19.52
C LYS A 134 15.64 13.97 18.13
N SER A 135 16.38 14.98 17.65
CA SER A 135 16.18 15.54 16.32
C SER A 135 16.54 14.56 15.20
N GLU A 136 17.55 13.70 15.41
CA GLU A 136 17.91 12.63 14.46
C GLU A 136 16.81 11.57 14.37
N ILE A 137 16.20 11.22 15.49
CA ILE A 137 15.04 10.30 15.54
C ILE A 137 13.82 10.94 14.85
N ALA A 138 13.57 12.24 15.07
CA ALA A 138 12.50 12.95 14.35
C ALA A 138 12.71 12.94 12.83
N TYR A 139 13.96 13.15 12.38
CA TYR A 139 14.32 13.00 10.96
C TYR A 139 14.04 11.59 10.46
N SER A 140 14.42 10.57 11.22
CA SER A 140 14.19 9.18 10.84
C SER A 140 12.69 8.89 10.66
N TYR A 141 11.84 9.29 11.61
CA TYR A 141 10.38 9.19 11.45
C TYR A 141 9.86 9.92 10.21
N ALA A 142 10.38 11.12 9.92
CA ALA A 142 9.97 11.87 8.73
C ALA A 142 10.36 11.18 7.40
N ARG A 143 11.31 10.22 7.43
CA ARG A 143 11.72 9.43 6.26
C ARG A 143 10.85 8.18 6.04
N PHE A 144 10.20 7.69 7.10
CA PHE A 144 9.31 6.53 7.01
C PHE A 144 7.91 6.84 6.44
N GLY A 145 7.63 8.10 6.13
CA GLY A 145 6.42 8.50 5.41
C GLY A 145 5.28 8.96 6.32
N ILE A 146 4.11 9.12 5.70
CA ILE A 146 2.94 9.83 6.23
C ILE A 146 2.48 9.33 7.62
N MET A 147 2.52 8.02 7.82
CA MET A 147 2.09 7.38 9.07
C MET A 147 2.86 7.88 10.29
N TYR A 148 4.09 8.32 10.09
CA TYR A 148 5.00 8.73 11.15
C TYR A 148 5.21 10.25 11.22
N TYR A 149 4.56 11.02 10.33
CA TYR A 149 4.74 12.47 10.28
C TYR A 149 4.29 13.18 11.57
N LYS A 150 3.24 12.70 12.25
CA LYS A 150 2.81 13.28 13.52
C LYS A 150 3.83 13.06 14.64
N GLN A 151 4.43 11.86 14.69
CA GLN A 151 5.50 11.55 15.64
C GLN A 151 6.73 12.42 15.37
N ALA A 152 7.16 12.51 14.12
CA ALA A 152 8.26 13.37 13.72
C ALA A 152 8.01 14.84 14.07
N GLU A 153 6.81 15.35 13.78
CA GLU A 153 6.41 16.72 14.09
C GLU A 153 6.45 17.01 15.59
N SER A 154 5.84 16.14 16.41
CA SER A 154 5.84 16.28 17.88
C SER A 154 7.27 16.35 18.42
N MET A 155 8.15 15.45 17.97
CA MET A 155 9.55 15.43 18.41
C MET A 155 10.32 16.69 17.98
N TYR A 156 10.15 17.16 16.73
CA TYR A 156 10.79 18.42 16.31
C TYR A 156 10.29 19.61 17.12
N GLN A 157 8.99 19.70 17.40
CA GLN A 157 8.43 20.76 18.21
C GLN A 157 9.00 20.74 19.65
N GLU A 158 9.04 19.57 20.26
CA GLU A 158 9.60 19.40 21.61
C GLU A 158 11.08 19.79 21.67
N VAL A 159 11.86 19.43 20.66
CA VAL A 159 13.26 19.84 20.55
C VAL A 159 13.37 21.36 20.38
N LEU A 160 12.62 21.95 19.46
CA LEU A 160 12.68 23.41 19.19
C LEU A 160 12.19 24.27 20.36
N MET A 161 11.25 23.76 21.18
CA MET A 161 10.80 24.47 22.41
C MET A 161 11.85 24.51 23.50
N GLN A 162 12.80 23.59 23.50
CA GLN A 162 13.85 23.49 24.51
C GLN A 162 15.14 24.22 24.15
N VAL A 163 15.27 24.70 22.89
CA VAL A 163 16.44 25.42 22.44
C VAL A 163 16.42 26.87 22.98
N THR A 164 17.58 27.35 23.43
CA THR A 164 17.82 28.74 23.80
C THR A 164 18.77 29.41 22.80
N ASP A 165 18.82 30.75 22.77
CA ASP A 165 19.68 31.49 21.86
C ASP A 165 21.18 31.30 22.17
N GLU A 166 21.50 30.79 23.36
CA GLU A 166 22.89 30.52 23.80
C GLU A 166 23.42 29.16 23.33
N ASP A 167 22.52 28.25 22.90
CA ASP A 167 22.87 26.91 22.50
C ASP A 167 23.59 26.87 21.15
N LYS A 168 24.73 26.19 21.07
CA LYS A 168 25.46 25.94 19.80
C LYS A 168 24.91 24.76 19.02
N LEU A 169 23.59 24.67 18.93
CA LEU A 169 22.89 23.56 18.29
C LEU A 169 22.56 23.84 16.82
N PRO A 170 22.42 22.84 15.97
CA PRO A 170 22.07 23.01 14.54
C PRO A 170 20.57 23.34 14.37
N THR A 171 20.09 24.37 15.07
CA THR A 171 18.68 24.78 15.15
C THR A 171 18.08 25.12 13.79
N VAL A 172 18.86 25.71 12.91
CA VAL A 172 18.46 26.05 11.53
C VAL A 172 18.06 24.79 10.75
N LEU A 173 18.83 23.70 10.91
CA LEU A 173 18.54 22.41 10.28
C LEU A 173 17.25 21.80 10.84
N TRP A 174 17.00 21.93 12.14
CA TRP A 174 15.78 21.45 12.78
C TRP A 174 14.55 22.27 12.39
N GLN A 175 14.70 23.59 12.31
CA GLN A 175 13.66 24.49 11.79
C GLN A 175 13.30 24.14 10.35
N TYR A 176 14.30 23.91 9.50
CA TYR A 176 14.07 23.44 8.12
C TYR A 176 13.32 22.10 8.10
N GLY A 177 13.79 21.10 8.86
CA GLY A 177 13.16 19.79 8.93
C GLY A 177 11.70 19.84 9.39
N CYS A 178 11.41 20.60 10.45
CA CYS A 178 10.05 20.79 10.96
C CYS A 178 9.18 21.58 9.97
N GLY A 179 9.70 22.65 9.37
CA GLY A 179 8.98 23.45 8.37
C GLY A 179 8.62 22.66 7.12
N LEU A 180 9.58 21.88 6.58
CA LEU A 180 9.39 20.98 5.45
C LEU A 180 8.35 19.90 5.77
N LEU A 181 8.41 19.29 6.96
CA LEU A 181 7.46 18.27 7.39
C LEU A 181 6.03 18.84 7.45
N ASN A 182 5.84 20.01 8.06
CA ASN A 182 4.55 20.68 8.12
C ASN A 182 4.01 20.98 6.71
N ARG A 183 4.86 21.49 5.80
CA ARG A 183 4.48 21.70 4.41
C ARG A 183 4.08 20.40 3.72
N ARG A 184 4.80 19.29 3.96
CA ARG A 184 4.45 17.96 3.43
C ARG A 184 3.12 17.47 3.94
N ILE A 185 2.82 17.60 5.23
CA ILE A 185 1.51 17.25 5.81
C ILE A 185 0.39 18.05 5.14
N LEU A 186 0.59 19.34 4.94
CA LEU A 186 -0.39 20.21 4.24
C LEU A 186 -0.64 19.78 2.80
N ALA A 187 0.40 19.34 2.07
CA ALA A 187 0.27 18.86 0.71
C ALA A 187 -0.55 17.56 0.60
N GLN A 188 -0.61 16.77 1.68
CA GLN A 188 -1.29 15.47 1.71
C GLN A 188 -2.76 15.52 2.14
N LYS A 189 -3.33 16.69 2.32
CA LYS A 189 -4.75 16.89 2.67
C LYS A 189 -5.74 16.14 1.77
N ILE A 190 -5.34 15.81 0.57
CA ILE A 190 -6.14 15.07 -0.40
C ILE A 190 -6.40 13.61 0.06
N TYR A 191 -5.66 13.10 1.05
CA TYR A 191 -5.64 11.68 1.45
C TYR A 191 -6.31 11.38 2.80
N GLY A 192 -7.18 12.23 3.30
CA GLY A 192 -8.10 11.84 4.37
C GLY A 192 -7.69 12.19 5.81
N PHE A 193 -6.66 12.98 6.04
CA PHE A 193 -6.46 13.58 7.35
C PHE A 193 -7.57 14.60 7.62
N LYS A 194 -8.53 14.24 8.47
CA LYS A 194 -9.52 15.18 9.02
C LYS A 194 -8.85 16.08 10.05
N GLU A 195 -8.04 17.00 9.56
CA GLU A 195 -7.51 18.09 10.37
C GLU A 195 -8.63 19.13 10.54
N ASN A 196 -8.87 19.60 11.76
CA ASN A 196 -9.78 20.72 11.93
C ASN A 196 -9.18 22.00 11.31
N VAL A 197 -10.04 22.98 11.02
CA VAL A 197 -9.62 24.22 10.33
C VAL A 197 -8.57 24.99 11.14
N LEU A 198 -8.62 24.89 12.48
CA LEU A 198 -7.68 25.58 13.36
C LEU A 198 -6.27 24.96 13.27
N GLU A 199 -6.15 23.65 13.45
CA GLU A 199 -4.89 22.92 13.30
C GLU A 199 -4.25 23.15 11.93
N HIS A 200 -5.09 23.15 10.89
CA HIS A 200 -4.61 23.44 9.53
C HIS A 200 -3.99 24.81 9.41
N ASN A 201 -4.65 25.84 9.94
CA ASN A 201 -4.14 27.22 9.89
C ASN A 201 -2.87 27.37 10.74
N GLU A 202 -2.82 26.77 11.90
CA GLU A 202 -1.64 26.75 12.76
C GLU A 202 -0.45 26.07 12.06
N ARG A 203 -0.70 24.97 11.36
CA ARG A 203 0.33 24.27 10.58
C ARG A 203 0.84 25.11 9.41
N ILE A 204 -0.04 25.84 8.72
CA ILE A 204 0.36 26.79 7.68
C ILE A 204 1.27 27.87 8.27
N ALA A 205 0.85 28.49 9.37
CA ALA A 205 1.62 29.54 10.03
C ALA A 205 2.99 29.04 10.48
N ARG A 206 3.04 27.85 11.10
CA ARG A 206 4.27 27.21 11.56
C ARG A 206 5.21 26.87 10.40
N ALA A 207 4.70 26.27 9.32
CA ALA A 207 5.50 25.98 8.14
C ALA A 207 6.10 27.24 7.53
N ALA A 208 5.29 28.30 7.38
CA ALA A 208 5.74 29.57 6.81
C ALA A 208 6.79 30.26 7.70
N ASP A 209 6.56 30.33 9.01
CA ASP A 209 7.47 30.96 9.96
C ASP A 209 8.82 30.24 10.00
N LEU A 210 8.84 28.93 10.19
CA LEU A 210 10.07 28.15 10.27
C LEU A 210 10.89 28.21 8.98
N LEU A 211 10.25 27.99 7.83
CA LEU A 211 10.95 28.07 6.55
C LEU A 211 11.45 29.50 6.25
N PHE A 212 10.71 30.52 6.66
CA PHE A 212 11.13 31.90 6.46
C PHE A 212 12.33 32.29 7.34
N LYS A 213 12.35 31.83 8.60
CA LYS A 213 13.52 31.99 9.48
C LYS A 213 14.77 31.39 8.87
N VAL A 214 14.65 30.15 8.33
CA VAL A 214 15.77 29.50 7.63
C VAL A 214 16.16 30.23 6.36
N ALA A 215 15.21 30.70 5.57
CA ALA A 215 15.45 31.40 4.31
C ALA A 215 16.17 32.75 4.52
N LYS A 216 15.90 33.43 5.64
CA LYS A 216 16.54 34.72 5.98
C LYS A 216 17.83 34.57 6.76
N ASN A 217 17.88 33.69 7.74
CA ASN A 217 18.93 33.63 8.74
C ASN A 217 19.74 32.31 8.69
N GLY A 218 19.55 31.51 7.64
CA GLY A 218 20.28 30.26 7.48
C GLY A 218 21.80 30.48 7.37
N THR A 219 22.58 29.57 7.93
CA THR A 219 24.04 29.57 7.87
C THR A 219 24.58 28.92 6.59
N SER A 220 23.75 28.18 5.87
CA SER A 220 24.09 27.50 4.62
C SER A 220 23.25 28.05 3.47
N ASP A 221 23.90 28.54 2.41
CA ASP A 221 23.25 28.99 1.18
C ASP A 221 22.32 27.88 0.61
N ARG A 222 22.68 26.61 0.77
CA ARG A 222 21.87 25.47 0.34
C ARG A 222 20.58 25.37 1.11
N LEU A 223 20.60 25.43 2.44
CA LEU A 223 19.38 25.40 3.26
C LEU A 223 18.50 26.61 3.00
N MET A 224 19.10 27.78 2.81
CA MET A 224 18.39 29.02 2.47
C MET A 224 17.67 28.87 1.11
N ALA A 225 18.37 28.40 0.08
CA ALA A 225 17.79 28.16 -1.25
C ALA A 225 16.63 27.13 -1.21
N ARG A 226 16.84 26.02 -0.50
CA ARG A 226 15.79 25.01 -0.28
C ARG A 226 14.59 25.58 0.47
N ALA A 227 14.83 26.39 1.51
CA ALA A 227 13.75 27.01 2.27
C ALA A 227 12.93 28.00 1.43
N TRP A 228 13.57 28.81 0.58
CA TRP A 228 12.88 29.68 -0.38
C TRP A 228 12.04 28.89 -1.38
N ALA A 229 12.57 27.81 -1.94
CA ALA A 229 11.81 26.95 -2.86
C ALA A 229 10.59 26.30 -2.19
N GLU A 230 10.73 25.84 -0.94
CA GLU A 230 9.62 25.26 -0.17
C GLU A 230 8.57 26.30 0.23
N LEU A 231 8.98 27.56 0.55
CA LEU A 231 8.06 28.68 0.75
C LEU A 231 7.29 29.01 -0.53
N GLY A 232 7.97 29.02 -1.67
CA GLY A 232 7.34 29.17 -2.99
C GLY A 232 6.27 28.12 -3.25
N ASN A 233 6.58 26.85 -2.98
CA ASN A 233 5.62 25.74 -3.09
C ASN A 233 4.43 25.91 -2.12
N LEU A 234 4.69 26.25 -0.87
CA LEU A 234 3.65 26.48 0.15
C LEU A 234 2.71 27.63 -0.28
N THR A 235 3.28 28.77 -0.67
CA THR A 235 2.53 29.95 -1.11
C THR A 235 1.70 29.67 -2.36
N PHE A 236 2.27 28.93 -3.31
CA PHE A 236 1.55 28.52 -4.52
C PHE A 236 0.37 27.58 -4.19
N ALA A 237 0.56 26.62 -3.29
CA ALA A 237 -0.47 25.70 -2.86
C ALA A 237 -1.62 26.40 -2.10
N GLN A 238 -1.32 27.50 -1.40
CA GLN A 238 -2.29 28.31 -0.66
C GLN A 238 -2.92 29.44 -1.49
N LYS A 239 -2.64 29.51 -2.79
CA LYS A 239 -3.27 30.46 -3.71
C LYS A 239 -4.79 30.27 -3.71
N GLY A 240 -5.54 31.22 -3.20
CA GLY A 240 -6.99 31.14 -3.03
C GLY A 240 -7.46 30.93 -1.58
N ASN A 241 -6.57 30.68 -0.64
CA ASN A 241 -6.88 30.71 0.79
C ASN A 241 -7.02 32.16 1.28
N PRO A 242 -8.22 32.65 1.63
CA PRO A 242 -8.42 34.03 2.02
C PRO A 242 -7.68 34.42 3.31
N LYS A 243 -7.40 33.43 4.17
CA LYS A 243 -6.67 33.63 5.44
C LYS A 243 -5.17 33.58 5.29
N TRP A 244 -4.64 33.23 4.10
CA TRP A 244 -3.20 33.07 3.88
C TRP A 244 -2.40 34.27 4.40
N LYS A 245 -2.78 35.48 4.00
CA LYS A 245 -2.05 36.70 4.38
C LYS A 245 -2.06 37.03 5.88
N THR A 246 -3.00 36.49 6.65
CA THR A 246 -3.05 36.64 8.12
C THR A 246 -2.22 35.60 8.85
N LEU A 247 -1.90 34.50 8.19
CA LEU A 247 -1.19 33.36 8.79
C LEU A 247 0.32 33.41 8.60
N ILE A 248 0.82 34.24 7.68
CA ILE A 248 2.24 34.28 7.33
C ILE A 248 2.95 35.49 7.94
N PRO A 249 4.29 35.45 8.11
CA PRO A 249 5.10 36.58 8.52
C PRO A 249 4.83 37.82 7.67
N ALA A 250 4.91 38.99 8.30
CA ALA A 250 4.57 40.27 7.67
C ALA A 250 5.35 40.52 6.37
N ASP A 251 6.63 40.22 6.37
CA ASP A 251 7.54 40.38 5.24
C ASP A 251 7.17 39.50 4.03
N LEU A 252 6.51 38.37 4.25
CA LEU A 252 6.06 37.46 3.18
C LEU A 252 4.73 37.88 2.55
N LYS A 253 3.95 38.76 3.17
CA LYS A 253 2.61 39.15 2.71
C LYS A 253 2.57 39.71 1.29
N PHE A 254 3.64 40.36 0.88
CA PHE A 254 3.77 41.00 -0.41
C PHE A 254 4.68 40.25 -1.38
N THR A 255 5.27 39.12 -0.97
CA THR A 255 6.15 38.31 -1.80
C THR A 255 5.34 37.28 -2.55
N SER A 256 5.43 37.28 -3.87
CA SER A 256 4.77 36.32 -4.73
C SER A 256 5.51 34.96 -4.73
N PRO A 257 4.85 33.83 -5.07
CA PRO A 257 5.54 32.57 -5.28
C PRO A 257 6.70 32.68 -6.29
N ASP A 258 6.51 33.41 -7.38
CA ASP A 258 7.52 33.64 -8.42
C ASP A 258 8.78 34.28 -7.83
N GLN A 259 8.62 35.31 -7.02
CA GLN A 259 9.73 35.98 -6.35
C GLN A 259 10.47 35.06 -5.36
N MET A 260 9.74 34.19 -4.65
CA MET A 260 10.36 33.22 -3.74
C MET A 260 11.22 32.21 -4.51
N PHE A 261 10.74 31.72 -5.67
CA PHE A 261 11.55 30.86 -6.53
C PHE A 261 12.73 31.59 -7.17
N GLU A 262 12.58 32.89 -7.53
CA GLU A 262 13.67 33.72 -8.00
C GLU A 262 14.74 33.90 -6.91
N PHE A 263 14.35 34.12 -5.64
CA PHE A 263 15.29 34.15 -4.50
C PHE A 263 15.97 32.79 -4.31
N ALA A 264 15.25 31.69 -4.43
CA ALA A 264 15.84 30.34 -4.36
C ALA A 264 16.90 30.14 -5.45
N VAL A 265 16.62 30.54 -6.70
CA VAL A 265 17.58 30.49 -7.82
C VAL A 265 18.77 31.40 -7.59
N ALA A 266 18.55 32.64 -7.15
CA ALA A 266 19.64 33.60 -6.89
C ALA A 266 20.59 33.10 -5.80
N THR A 267 20.06 32.55 -4.71
CA THR A 267 20.84 31.96 -3.63
C THR A 267 21.57 30.71 -4.13
N ASN A 268 20.90 29.88 -4.96
CA ASN A 268 21.44 28.61 -5.48
C ASN A 268 22.54 28.81 -6.54
N ASN A 269 22.63 29.95 -7.19
CA ASN A 269 23.66 30.22 -8.22
C ASN A 269 25.09 30.03 -7.72
N LYS A 270 25.29 30.08 -6.39
CA LYS A 270 26.61 29.89 -5.76
C LYS A 270 26.96 28.41 -5.54
N ILE A 271 25.97 27.55 -5.45
CA ILE A 271 26.12 26.19 -4.93
C ILE A 271 25.64 25.08 -5.89
N SER A 272 24.83 25.45 -6.90
CA SER A 272 24.28 24.52 -7.92
C SER A 272 23.56 23.31 -7.33
N ASP A 273 22.73 23.50 -6.29
CA ASP A 273 21.89 22.44 -5.70
C ASP A 273 20.81 22.00 -6.69
N ILE A 274 20.95 20.77 -7.20
CA ILE A 274 20.07 20.21 -8.24
C ILE A 274 18.61 20.14 -7.79
N PRO A 275 18.25 19.63 -6.58
CA PRO A 275 16.89 19.63 -6.09
C PRO A 275 16.20 21.01 -6.12
N VAL A 276 16.94 22.08 -5.80
CA VAL A 276 16.39 23.46 -5.87
C VAL A 276 16.12 23.85 -7.33
N LEU A 277 17.09 23.59 -8.24
CA LEU A 277 16.91 23.90 -9.66
C LEU A 277 15.73 23.15 -10.25
N GLU A 278 15.56 21.87 -9.90
CA GLU A 278 14.42 21.06 -10.32
C GLU A 278 13.09 21.62 -9.79
N GLN A 279 13.00 21.96 -8.50
CA GLN A 279 11.79 22.55 -7.93
C GLN A 279 11.42 23.88 -8.59
N CYS A 280 12.40 24.76 -8.79
CA CYS A 280 12.19 26.03 -9.49
C CYS A 280 11.77 25.82 -10.95
N ALA A 281 12.42 24.89 -11.66
CA ALA A 281 12.05 24.55 -13.02
C ALA A 281 10.62 24.02 -13.13
N ASN A 282 10.19 23.17 -12.18
CA ASN A 282 8.81 22.67 -12.14
C ASN A 282 7.80 23.80 -11.94
N HIS A 283 8.10 24.77 -11.06
CA HIS A 283 7.26 25.96 -10.90
C HIS A 283 7.16 26.75 -12.21
N PHE A 284 8.30 27.07 -12.86
CA PHE A 284 8.31 27.82 -14.12
C PHE A 284 7.62 27.05 -15.26
N LYS A 285 7.70 25.71 -15.28
CA LYS A 285 6.90 24.86 -16.19
C LYS A 285 5.39 25.08 -15.97
N ARG A 286 4.91 25.06 -14.71
CA ARG A 286 3.50 25.25 -14.34
C ARG A 286 2.94 26.61 -14.76
N ILE A 287 3.74 27.67 -14.65
CA ILE A 287 3.35 29.04 -15.06
C ILE A 287 3.70 29.34 -16.51
N ARG A 288 4.11 28.31 -17.29
CA ARG A 288 4.43 28.38 -18.73
C ARG A 288 5.61 29.28 -19.10
N LYS A 289 6.51 29.59 -18.17
CA LYS A 289 7.80 30.26 -18.43
C LYS A 289 8.83 29.21 -18.91
N TYR A 290 8.61 28.64 -20.11
CA TYR A 290 9.36 27.47 -20.60
C TYR A 290 10.85 27.75 -20.84
N ASP A 291 11.23 28.95 -21.25
CA ASP A 291 12.64 29.29 -21.52
C ASP A 291 13.44 29.32 -20.21
N GLU A 292 12.86 29.87 -19.15
CA GLU A 292 13.46 29.87 -17.83
C GLU A 292 13.56 28.44 -17.27
N CYS A 293 12.50 27.66 -17.43
CA CYS A 293 12.50 26.25 -17.07
C CYS A 293 13.64 25.48 -17.77
N LYS A 294 13.81 25.63 -19.10
CA LYS A 294 14.92 25.01 -19.85
C LYS A 294 16.28 25.44 -19.33
N ARG A 295 16.45 26.73 -19.08
CA ARG A 295 17.71 27.28 -18.56
C ARG A 295 18.10 26.59 -17.24
N LEU A 296 17.16 26.48 -16.31
CA LEU A 296 17.39 25.87 -15.02
C LEU A 296 17.66 24.36 -15.13
N LEU A 297 16.93 23.64 -15.97
CA LEU A 297 17.14 22.21 -16.18
C LEU A 297 18.49 21.92 -16.83
N ARG A 298 18.91 22.71 -17.84
CA ARG A 298 20.23 22.59 -18.45
C ARG A 298 21.34 22.90 -17.43
N ASN A 299 21.13 23.90 -16.56
CA ASN A 299 22.06 24.18 -15.47
C ASN A 299 22.15 23.01 -14.48
N ALA A 300 21.02 22.41 -14.08
CA ALA A 300 21.01 21.22 -13.23
C ALA A 300 21.79 20.06 -13.87
N LEU A 301 21.65 19.86 -15.18
CA LEU A 301 22.30 18.78 -15.94
C LEU A 301 23.79 19.04 -16.23
N SER A 302 24.27 20.29 -16.18
CA SER A 302 25.69 20.60 -16.33
C SER A 302 26.52 20.15 -15.13
N GLY A 303 25.91 20.06 -13.94
CA GLY A 303 26.56 19.59 -12.72
C GLY A 303 26.55 18.07 -12.59
N LYS A 304 25.38 17.45 -12.68
CA LYS A 304 25.20 16.00 -12.56
C LYS A 304 24.04 15.51 -13.41
N LYS A 305 24.13 14.25 -13.82
CA LYS A 305 23.04 13.58 -14.54
C LYS A 305 21.87 13.31 -13.59
N SER A 306 20.69 13.89 -13.88
CA SER A 306 19.43 13.64 -13.18
C SER A 306 18.38 13.13 -14.18
N SER A 307 17.88 11.92 -13.96
CA SER A 307 16.81 11.35 -14.80
C SER A 307 15.56 12.23 -14.81
N ARG A 308 15.20 12.82 -13.67
CA ARG A 308 14.07 13.75 -13.54
C ARG A 308 14.28 15.04 -14.32
N ALA A 309 15.48 15.64 -14.24
CA ALA A 309 15.79 16.85 -14.98
C ALA A 309 15.76 16.62 -16.50
N TYR A 310 16.31 15.47 -16.96
CA TYR A 310 16.20 15.07 -18.37
C TYR A 310 14.74 14.87 -18.79
N GLN A 311 13.93 14.17 -18.01
CA GLN A 311 12.51 13.97 -18.30
C GLN A 311 11.78 15.30 -18.47
N TRP A 312 11.92 16.21 -17.52
CA TRP A 312 11.23 17.50 -17.58
C TRP A 312 11.74 18.37 -18.74
N LEU A 313 13.02 18.29 -19.08
CA LEU A 313 13.58 18.97 -20.25
C LEU A 313 12.94 18.45 -21.55
N ALA A 314 12.85 17.12 -21.71
CA ALA A 314 12.19 16.50 -22.85
C ALA A 314 10.72 16.95 -22.97
N GLU A 315 9.98 16.97 -21.85
CA GLU A 315 8.57 17.41 -21.81
C GLU A 315 8.42 18.88 -22.22
N VAL A 316 9.27 19.76 -21.70
CA VAL A 316 9.21 21.20 -22.00
C VAL A 316 9.55 21.45 -23.47
N LEU A 317 10.58 20.78 -24.03
CA LEU A 317 10.91 20.85 -25.44
C LEU A 317 9.77 20.34 -26.30
N LYS A 318 9.15 19.22 -25.92
CA LYS A 318 7.96 18.69 -26.60
C LYS A 318 6.82 19.70 -26.61
N ILE A 319 6.49 20.33 -25.46
CA ILE A 319 5.43 21.33 -25.38
C ILE A 319 5.74 22.53 -26.29
N GLN A 320 6.96 23.07 -26.24
CA GLN A 320 7.36 24.19 -27.09
C GLN A 320 7.31 23.82 -28.58
N PHE A 321 7.73 22.62 -28.94
CA PHE A 321 7.67 22.10 -30.29
C PHE A 321 6.22 22.01 -30.78
N MET A 322 5.32 21.42 -29.96
CA MET A 322 3.89 21.30 -30.29
C MET A 322 3.20 22.66 -30.48
N VAL A 323 3.60 23.68 -29.69
CA VAL A 323 3.09 25.06 -29.87
C VAL A 323 3.56 25.65 -31.20
N LYS A 324 4.78 25.34 -31.64
CA LYS A 324 5.32 25.85 -32.93
C LYS A 324 4.62 25.25 -34.18
N ILE A 325 4.35 23.93 -34.11
CA ILE A 325 3.84 23.21 -35.32
C ILE A 325 2.42 23.63 -35.65
N LYS A 326 1.62 24.18 -34.70
CA LYS A 326 0.17 24.45 -34.88
C LYS A 326 -0.50 23.28 -35.58
N PRO A 327 -1.10 22.32 -34.89
CA PRO A 327 -1.57 21.08 -35.51
C PRO A 327 -2.44 21.41 -36.72
N THR A 328 -1.97 21.06 -37.89
CA THR A 328 -2.77 21.08 -39.12
C THR A 328 -3.88 20.07 -38.91
N LYS A 329 -5.14 20.47 -39.15
CA LYS A 329 -6.31 19.63 -39.03
C LYS A 329 -6.31 18.50 -40.06
N GLY A 330 -5.49 17.47 -39.82
CA GLY A 330 -5.48 16.24 -40.62
C GLY A 330 -5.93 15.06 -39.77
N PRO A 331 -6.43 13.97 -40.36
CA PRO A 331 -6.94 12.80 -39.66
C PRO A 331 -5.88 12.05 -38.84
N LEU A 332 -4.60 12.32 -39.08
CA LEU A 332 -3.44 11.82 -38.30
C LEU A 332 -2.53 13.00 -37.99
N ASN A 333 -2.73 13.61 -36.80
CA ASN A 333 -1.82 14.64 -36.29
C ASN A 333 -0.49 13.99 -35.86
N LEU A 334 0.29 13.50 -36.80
CA LEU A 334 1.61 12.93 -36.54
C LEU A 334 2.62 14.04 -36.30
N ILE A 335 3.42 13.89 -35.26
CA ILE A 335 4.57 14.73 -34.99
C ILE A 335 5.65 14.42 -36.04
N PRO A 336 6.16 15.42 -36.84
CA PRO A 336 7.16 15.16 -37.86
C PRO A 336 8.50 14.69 -37.27
N ASP A 337 9.19 13.80 -37.97
CA ASP A 337 10.58 13.42 -37.64
C ASP A 337 11.53 14.52 -38.15
N CYS A 338 12.05 15.30 -37.23
CA CYS A 338 12.96 16.42 -37.49
C CYS A 338 14.08 16.45 -36.44
N ALA A 339 14.99 17.40 -36.55
CA ALA A 339 16.12 17.51 -35.62
C ALA A 339 15.67 17.72 -34.18
N GLU A 340 14.65 18.57 -33.96
CA GLU A 340 14.11 18.87 -32.63
C GLU A 340 13.46 17.63 -31.99
N THR A 341 12.73 16.82 -32.74
CA THR A 341 12.09 15.61 -32.21
C THR A 341 13.10 14.50 -31.92
N ARG A 342 14.20 14.43 -32.70
CA ARG A 342 15.33 13.53 -32.40
C ARG A 342 16.08 13.98 -31.14
N GLU A 343 16.28 15.30 -30.93
CA GLU A 343 16.85 15.84 -29.68
C GLU A 343 16.00 15.40 -28.47
N ILE A 344 14.67 15.51 -28.56
CA ILE A 344 13.76 15.08 -27.48
C ILE A 344 13.91 13.60 -27.18
N LEU A 345 14.00 12.73 -28.21
CA LEU A 345 14.21 11.29 -28.03
C LEU A 345 15.57 11.00 -27.36
N GLN A 346 16.65 11.65 -27.80
CA GLN A 346 17.97 11.52 -27.18
C GLN A 346 17.97 11.92 -25.70
N ILE A 347 17.20 12.96 -25.34
CA ILE A 347 17.06 13.36 -23.93
C ILE A 347 16.28 12.31 -23.12
N TYR A 348 15.24 11.68 -23.69
CA TYR A 348 14.57 10.56 -23.03
C TYR A 348 15.51 9.37 -22.86
N ASP A 349 16.35 9.06 -23.85
CA ASP A 349 17.35 8.00 -23.74
C ASP A 349 18.36 8.29 -22.63
N ALA A 350 18.89 9.52 -22.58
CA ALA A 350 19.79 9.94 -21.50
C ALA A 350 19.14 9.85 -20.11
N ALA A 351 17.83 10.12 -20.02
CA ALA A 351 17.08 9.97 -18.77
C ALA A 351 16.98 8.50 -18.32
N ILE A 352 16.74 7.59 -19.27
CA ILE A 352 16.62 6.14 -19.04
C ILE A 352 17.98 5.54 -18.68
N GLU A 353 19.05 5.94 -19.38
CA GLU A 353 20.42 5.51 -19.10
C GLU A 353 20.91 5.98 -17.73
N THR A 354 20.52 7.20 -17.32
CA THR A 354 20.90 7.74 -16.01
C THR A 354 20.26 6.93 -14.88
N GLN A 355 19.01 6.54 -15.07
CA GLN A 355 18.27 5.72 -14.13
C GLN A 355 17.11 5.05 -14.87
N GLN A 356 16.97 3.73 -14.68
CA GLN A 356 15.80 3.02 -15.17
C GLN A 356 14.52 3.58 -14.51
N ASN A 357 13.82 4.43 -15.26
CA ASN A 357 12.63 5.11 -14.81
C ASN A 357 11.45 4.72 -15.71
N PHE A 358 10.52 3.97 -15.16
CA PHE A 358 9.36 3.44 -15.88
C PHE A 358 8.46 4.54 -16.45
N THR A 359 8.30 5.65 -15.71
CA THR A 359 7.54 6.82 -16.17
C THR A 359 8.16 7.42 -17.43
N VAL A 360 9.48 7.59 -17.44
CA VAL A 360 10.21 8.13 -18.61
C VAL A 360 10.07 7.21 -19.80
N MET A 361 10.20 5.89 -19.61
CA MET A 361 9.98 4.91 -20.68
C MET A 361 8.57 5.02 -21.27
N GLY A 362 7.55 5.15 -20.39
CA GLY A 362 6.17 5.38 -20.81
C GLY A 362 5.99 6.66 -21.64
N HIS A 363 6.62 7.75 -21.22
CA HIS A 363 6.58 9.02 -21.98
C HIS A 363 7.31 8.92 -23.33
N LYS A 364 8.46 8.23 -23.39
CA LYS A 364 9.17 7.95 -24.65
C LYS A 364 8.30 7.14 -25.61
N GLY A 365 7.72 6.01 -25.15
CA GLY A 365 6.84 5.18 -25.96
C GLY A 365 5.64 5.95 -26.50
N LYS A 366 4.99 6.78 -25.64
CA LYS A 366 3.90 7.64 -26.08
C LYS A 366 4.34 8.67 -27.13
N PHE A 367 5.52 9.26 -26.98
CA PHE A 367 6.04 10.23 -27.94
C PHE A 367 6.35 9.59 -29.28
N LEU A 368 6.96 8.39 -29.29
CA LEU A 368 7.16 7.59 -30.53
C LEU A 368 5.85 7.27 -31.22
N MET A 369 4.80 6.89 -30.47
CA MET A 369 3.47 6.64 -31.01
C MET A 369 2.87 7.91 -31.66
N GLU A 370 3.06 9.08 -31.05
CA GLU A 370 2.62 10.38 -31.57
C GLU A 370 3.41 10.79 -32.82
N MET A 371 4.65 10.34 -32.99
CA MET A 371 5.47 10.51 -34.20
C MET A 371 5.10 9.51 -35.32
N GLY A 372 4.23 8.53 -35.06
CA GLY A 372 3.91 7.46 -36.00
C GLY A 372 4.94 6.33 -36.06
N LYS A 373 5.95 6.35 -35.20
CA LYS A 373 6.97 5.29 -35.05
C LYS A 373 6.41 4.15 -34.21
N ILE A 374 5.38 3.47 -34.72
CA ILE A 374 4.56 2.54 -33.96
C ILE A 374 5.34 1.31 -33.51
N MET A 375 6.20 0.72 -34.40
CA MET A 375 7.02 -0.44 -34.01
C MET A 375 7.97 -0.11 -32.84
N GLU A 376 8.71 1.00 -32.97
CA GLU A 376 9.60 1.45 -31.89
C GLU A 376 8.84 1.72 -30.57
N ALA A 377 7.59 2.20 -30.65
CA ALA A 377 6.74 2.42 -29.49
C ALA A 377 6.31 1.09 -28.85
N VAL A 378 5.97 0.06 -29.65
CA VAL A 378 5.66 -1.29 -29.17
C VAL A 378 6.86 -1.86 -28.42
N ASP A 379 8.05 -1.82 -29.01
CA ASP A 379 9.29 -2.34 -28.38
C ASP A 379 9.52 -1.71 -26.99
N VAL A 380 9.30 -0.37 -26.89
CA VAL A 380 9.43 0.34 -25.61
C VAL A 380 8.37 -0.10 -24.60
N PHE A 381 7.11 -0.28 -25.04
CA PHE A 381 6.03 -0.67 -24.13
C PHE A 381 6.11 -2.15 -23.75
N GLU A 382 6.51 -3.05 -24.61
CA GLU A 382 6.75 -4.47 -24.29
C GLU A 382 7.89 -4.63 -23.29
N ASN A 383 9.00 -3.91 -23.50
CA ASN A 383 10.10 -3.89 -22.55
C ASN A 383 9.63 -3.35 -21.19
N LEU A 384 8.90 -2.23 -21.17
CA LEU A 384 8.33 -1.66 -19.95
C LEU A 384 7.38 -2.65 -19.28
N TYR A 385 6.50 -3.32 -20.02
CA TYR A 385 5.55 -4.30 -19.50
C TYR A 385 6.25 -5.50 -18.90
N SER A 386 7.29 -6.02 -19.55
CA SER A 386 8.13 -7.08 -19.03
C SER A 386 8.82 -6.66 -17.74
N LEU A 387 9.49 -5.52 -17.72
CA LEU A 387 10.19 -5.00 -16.53
C LEU A 387 9.26 -4.81 -15.34
N VAL A 388 8.07 -4.24 -15.55
CA VAL A 388 7.10 -3.98 -14.48
C VAL A 388 6.49 -5.28 -13.94
N ASN A 389 6.48 -6.37 -14.71
CA ASN A 389 5.95 -7.66 -14.26
C ASN A 389 7.03 -8.60 -13.67
N THR A 390 8.31 -8.47 -14.09
CA THR A 390 9.40 -9.38 -13.70
C THR A 390 10.27 -8.86 -12.57
N THR A 391 10.25 -7.55 -12.27
CA THR A 391 11.09 -7.02 -11.19
C THR A 391 10.60 -7.49 -9.83
N GLU A 392 11.43 -8.25 -9.12
CA GLU A 392 11.22 -8.64 -7.70
C GLU A 392 11.03 -7.42 -6.78
N ILE A 393 11.51 -6.27 -7.22
CA ILE A 393 11.32 -4.98 -6.59
C ILE A 393 10.17 -4.31 -7.32
N GLN A 394 8.96 -4.74 -7.04
CA GLN A 394 7.79 -3.95 -7.40
C GLN A 394 7.58 -2.92 -6.29
N PRO A 395 7.84 -1.65 -6.52
CA PRO A 395 7.35 -0.62 -5.64
C PRO A 395 5.83 -0.66 -5.75
N GLU A 396 5.11 -0.89 -4.66
CA GLU A 396 3.63 -1.08 -4.67
C GLU A 396 2.87 0.10 -5.25
N GLU A 397 3.53 1.20 -5.62
CA GLU A 397 2.92 2.49 -5.93
C GLU A 397 3.26 3.09 -7.27
N CYS A 398 4.46 2.88 -7.76
CA CYS A 398 4.77 3.22 -9.15
C CYS A 398 3.92 2.37 -10.10
N ASP A 399 3.41 1.25 -9.57
CA ASP A 399 3.03 0.13 -10.39
C ASP A 399 1.69 0.23 -11.04
N HIS A 400 0.66 0.63 -10.31
CA HIS A 400 -0.68 0.60 -10.89
C HIS A 400 -0.84 1.64 -12.00
N ASN A 401 -0.36 2.87 -11.80
CA ASN A 401 -0.46 3.90 -12.84
C ASN A 401 0.39 3.57 -14.06
N VAL A 402 1.63 3.10 -13.83
CA VAL A 402 2.56 2.74 -14.91
C VAL A 402 2.07 1.48 -15.62
N LYS A 403 1.62 0.45 -14.90
CA LYS A 403 1.06 -0.77 -15.50
C LYS A 403 -0.15 -0.46 -16.36
N VAL A 404 -1.13 0.25 -15.80
CA VAL A 404 -2.35 0.64 -16.52
C VAL A 404 -2.00 1.50 -17.73
N PHE A 405 -1.10 2.47 -17.57
CA PHE A 405 -0.64 3.31 -18.67
C PHE A 405 0.02 2.48 -19.77
N CYS A 406 0.93 1.60 -19.41
CA CYS A 406 1.64 0.72 -20.34
C CYS A 406 0.64 -0.16 -21.12
N GLN A 407 -0.27 -0.83 -20.45
CA GLN A 407 -1.27 -1.71 -21.07
C GLN A 407 -2.15 -0.97 -22.08
N ILE A 408 -2.63 0.23 -21.72
CA ILE A 408 -3.47 1.04 -22.61
C ILE A 408 -2.71 1.47 -23.86
N TYR A 409 -1.48 1.96 -23.70
CA TYR A 409 -0.72 2.47 -24.84
C TYR A 409 -0.15 1.35 -25.71
N LEU A 410 0.22 0.20 -25.12
CA LEU A 410 0.58 -1.01 -25.87
C LEU A 410 -0.60 -1.48 -26.72
N ALA A 411 -1.79 -1.61 -26.13
CA ALA A 411 -3.00 -1.95 -26.89
C ALA A 411 -3.26 -0.97 -28.04
N LYS A 412 -3.13 0.34 -27.80
CA LYS A 412 -3.27 1.36 -28.85
C LYS A 412 -2.24 1.23 -29.99
N CYS A 413 -1.02 0.86 -29.68
CA CYS A 413 0.03 0.63 -30.67
C CYS A 413 -0.27 -0.63 -31.49
N LEU A 414 -0.60 -1.74 -30.84
CA LEU A 414 -0.94 -3.00 -31.49
C LEU A 414 -2.10 -2.84 -32.46
N LEU A 415 -3.18 -2.16 -32.06
CA LEU A 415 -4.34 -1.88 -32.92
C LEU A 415 -4.07 -0.95 -34.14
N ARG A 416 -2.94 -0.23 -34.10
CA ARG A 416 -2.48 0.56 -35.25
C ARG A 416 -1.57 -0.23 -36.18
N LEU A 417 -0.92 -1.28 -35.68
CA LEU A 417 -0.02 -2.15 -36.46
C LEU A 417 -0.78 -3.19 -37.24
N SER A 418 -1.73 -3.83 -36.62
CA SER A 418 -2.47 -4.94 -37.22
C SER A 418 -3.96 -4.90 -36.89
N SER A 419 -4.75 -5.47 -37.76
CA SER A 419 -6.18 -5.71 -37.60
C SER A 419 -6.53 -7.20 -37.61
N ASP A 420 -5.53 -8.09 -37.44
CA ASP A 420 -5.79 -9.52 -37.30
C ASP A 420 -6.45 -9.85 -35.94
N GLU A 421 -7.17 -10.98 -35.89
CA GLU A 421 -8.00 -11.37 -34.77
C GLU A 421 -7.16 -11.63 -33.48
N GLU A 422 -5.96 -12.18 -33.64
CA GLU A 422 -5.06 -12.47 -32.53
C GLU A 422 -4.58 -11.18 -31.84
N THR A 423 -4.14 -10.21 -32.64
CA THR A 423 -3.73 -8.88 -32.17
C THR A 423 -4.88 -8.14 -31.51
N ILE A 424 -6.10 -8.20 -32.07
CA ILE A 424 -7.29 -7.58 -31.47
C ILE A 424 -7.63 -8.22 -30.15
N THR A 425 -7.57 -9.55 -30.06
CA THR A 425 -7.85 -10.30 -28.81
C THR A 425 -6.84 -9.92 -27.73
N TYR A 426 -5.55 -9.91 -28.05
CA TYR A 426 -4.50 -9.49 -27.11
C TYR A 426 -4.68 -8.05 -26.64
N ALA A 427 -5.01 -7.13 -27.54
CA ALA A 427 -5.29 -5.74 -27.17
C ALA A 427 -6.52 -5.61 -26.26
N LYS A 428 -7.58 -6.40 -26.48
CA LYS A 428 -8.75 -6.47 -25.59
C LYS A 428 -8.36 -6.95 -24.19
N ASP A 429 -7.53 -7.99 -24.09
CA ASP A 429 -7.07 -8.51 -22.80
C ASP A 429 -6.25 -7.46 -22.02
N LEU A 430 -5.33 -6.76 -22.68
CA LEU A 430 -4.58 -5.66 -22.07
C LEU A 430 -5.49 -4.56 -21.53
N LEU A 431 -6.51 -4.16 -22.29
CA LEU A 431 -7.48 -3.14 -21.88
C LEU A 431 -8.36 -3.63 -20.72
N ARG A 432 -8.78 -4.91 -20.75
CA ARG A 432 -9.54 -5.54 -19.67
C ARG A 432 -8.76 -5.51 -18.36
N PHE A 433 -7.51 -5.98 -18.36
CA PHE A 433 -6.64 -5.93 -17.18
C PHE A 433 -6.42 -4.50 -16.67
N ALA A 434 -6.23 -3.53 -17.55
CA ALA A 434 -6.09 -2.12 -17.17
C ALA A 434 -7.34 -1.60 -16.46
N ILE A 435 -8.54 -1.94 -16.94
CA ILE A 435 -9.82 -1.54 -16.36
C ILE A 435 -10.01 -2.21 -14.99
N GLU A 436 -9.84 -3.52 -14.90
CA GLU A 436 -9.98 -4.30 -13.65
C GLU A 436 -9.06 -3.78 -12.54
N MET A 437 -7.79 -3.57 -12.88
CA MET A 437 -6.79 -3.04 -11.95
C MET A 437 -7.19 -1.65 -11.43
N THR A 438 -7.64 -0.77 -12.32
CA THR A 438 -8.03 0.60 -11.95
C THR A 438 -9.26 0.61 -11.06
N VAL A 439 -10.26 -0.20 -11.39
CA VAL A 439 -11.50 -0.34 -10.59
C VAL A 439 -11.21 -0.93 -9.22
N SER A 440 -10.34 -1.94 -9.14
CA SER A 440 -9.91 -2.54 -7.87
C SER A 440 -9.26 -1.52 -6.95
N VAL A 441 -8.34 -0.70 -7.48
CA VAL A 441 -7.68 0.37 -6.70
C VAL A 441 -8.68 1.43 -6.24
N GLN A 442 -9.62 1.81 -7.10
CA GLN A 442 -10.67 2.79 -6.72
C GLN A 442 -11.62 2.25 -5.66
N ARG A 443 -11.99 0.97 -5.73
CA ARG A 443 -12.83 0.31 -4.70
C ARG A 443 -12.11 0.28 -3.36
N LYS A 444 -10.86 -0.15 -3.31
CA LYS A 444 -10.04 -0.12 -2.10
C LYS A 444 -9.99 1.30 -1.51
N SER A 445 -9.71 2.30 -2.33
CA SER A 445 -9.67 3.70 -1.89
C SER A 445 -11.00 4.23 -1.34
N ARG A 446 -12.14 3.77 -1.86
CA ARG A 446 -13.48 4.14 -1.34
C ARG A 446 -13.78 3.44 -0.01
N LEU A 447 -13.44 2.16 0.13
CA LEU A 447 -13.59 1.41 1.38
C LEU A 447 -12.80 2.06 2.51
N TYR A 448 -11.56 2.51 2.24
CA TYR A 448 -10.75 3.26 3.21
C TYR A 448 -11.34 4.63 3.57
N ARG A 449 -12.09 5.28 2.68
CA ARG A 449 -12.74 6.56 2.97
C ARG A 449 -14.03 6.42 3.78
N ASN A 450 -14.74 5.32 3.62
CA ASN A 450 -16.04 5.05 4.28
C ASN A 450 -15.90 4.20 5.54
N GLY A 451 -14.75 3.55 5.73
CA GLY A 451 -14.41 2.77 6.92
C GLY A 451 -14.08 3.69 8.09
N THR A 452 -14.88 3.57 9.11
CA THR A 452 -14.81 4.20 10.41
C THR A 452 -13.44 4.13 11.09
N ASP A 453 -13.18 5.14 11.87
CA ASP A 453 -12.03 5.62 12.63
C ASP A 453 -11.13 4.63 13.42
N ASN A 454 -11.24 3.30 13.29
CA ASN A 454 -10.57 2.37 14.22
C ASN A 454 -9.74 1.23 13.61
N GLN A 455 -9.49 1.19 12.31
CA GLN A 455 -8.55 0.20 11.76
C GLN A 455 -7.25 0.85 11.31
N SER A 456 -6.15 0.45 11.95
CA SER A 456 -4.79 0.77 11.52
C SER A 456 -4.62 0.45 10.03
N PRO A 457 -4.23 1.42 9.18
CA PRO A 457 -4.00 1.17 7.77
C PRO A 457 -2.79 0.25 7.62
N THR A 458 -3.06 -1.01 7.40
CA THR A 458 -2.05 -1.99 7.05
C THR A 458 -1.58 -1.76 5.61
N THR A 459 -0.31 -1.47 5.45
CA THR A 459 0.61 -1.87 4.38
C THR A 459 0.67 -1.17 3.03
N SER A 460 -0.03 -0.10 2.70
CA SER A 460 0.12 0.45 1.34
C SER A 460 0.47 1.93 1.20
N SER A 461 0.92 2.61 2.26
CA SER A 461 1.02 4.07 2.26
C SER A 461 2.42 4.68 2.12
N LEU A 462 3.46 3.87 1.94
CA LEU A 462 4.86 4.35 2.08
C LEU A 462 5.42 5.13 0.89
N THR A 463 4.77 5.17 -0.26
CA THR A 463 5.42 5.65 -1.47
C THR A 463 4.68 6.74 -2.23
N LYS A 464 3.51 7.17 -1.77
CA LYS A 464 2.78 8.24 -2.46
C LYS A 464 3.29 9.65 -2.17
N SER A 465 4.41 9.78 -1.48
CA SER A 465 4.77 11.06 -0.88
C SER A 465 5.58 12.02 -1.75
N GLU A 466 6.19 11.60 -2.85
CA GLU A 466 7.14 12.49 -3.52
C GLU A 466 7.20 12.38 -5.05
N LEU A 467 6.45 11.47 -5.67
CA LEU A 467 6.30 11.53 -7.12
C LEU A 467 5.12 12.45 -7.42
N ASP A 468 5.45 13.58 -7.98
CA ASP A 468 4.46 14.57 -8.45
C ASP A 468 3.34 13.88 -9.21
N ASP A 469 2.10 14.01 -8.69
CA ASP A 469 0.84 13.55 -9.30
C ASP A 469 0.60 14.11 -10.74
N HIS A 470 1.59 14.75 -11.34
CA HIS A 470 1.50 15.46 -12.60
C HIS A 470 2.12 14.74 -13.79
N GLU A 471 2.88 13.67 -13.59
CA GLU A 471 3.66 13.05 -14.67
C GLU A 471 2.89 12.01 -15.46
N LEU A 472 1.98 11.28 -14.84
CA LEU A 472 1.06 10.37 -15.54
C LEU A 472 -0.39 10.82 -15.40
N PRO A 473 -1.23 10.52 -16.39
CA PRO A 473 -2.67 10.78 -16.28
C PRO A 473 -3.22 10.09 -15.03
N LYS A 474 -4.08 10.80 -14.27
CA LYS A 474 -4.75 10.22 -13.11
C LYS A 474 -5.45 8.91 -13.50
N LEU A 475 -5.49 7.94 -12.59
CA LEU A 475 -6.16 6.65 -12.81
C LEU A 475 -7.59 6.80 -13.37
N SER A 476 -8.34 7.84 -12.93
CA SER A 476 -9.67 8.12 -13.46
C SER A 476 -9.68 8.49 -14.94
N LYS A 477 -8.64 9.17 -15.44
CA LYS A 477 -8.49 9.50 -16.85
C LYS A 477 -8.05 8.28 -17.65
N LEU A 478 -7.09 7.51 -17.12
CA LEU A 478 -6.65 6.26 -17.73
C LEU A 478 -7.80 5.26 -17.84
N LEU A 479 -8.66 5.17 -16.82
CA LEU A 479 -9.87 4.35 -16.88
C LEU A 479 -10.80 4.79 -18.02
N LYS A 480 -11.06 6.10 -18.17
CA LYS A 480 -11.86 6.62 -19.27
C LYS A 480 -11.26 6.28 -20.64
N ASP A 481 -9.96 6.48 -20.78
CA ASP A 481 -9.23 6.18 -22.02
C ASP A 481 -9.31 4.68 -22.36
N ALA A 482 -9.13 3.78 -21.37
CA ALA A 482 -9.24 2.34 -21.57
C ALA A 482 -10.66 1.90 -21.97
N VAL A 483 -11.68 2.43 -21.25
CA VAL A 483 -13.10 2.15 -21.54
C VAL A 483 -13.48 2.64 -22.94
N GLU A 484 -13.03 3.83 -23.34
CA GLU A 484 -13.31 4.37 -24.67
C GLU A 484 -12.68 3.51 -25.78
N GLU A 485 -11.43 3.08 -25.63
CA GLU A 485 -10.78 2.21 -26.60
C GLU A 485 -11.45 0.82 -26.67
N MET A 486 -11.83 0.24 -25.52
CA MET A 486 -12.57 -1.02 -25.48
C MET A 486 -13.93 -0.90 -26.19
N ARG A 487 -14.68 0.18 -25.96
CA ARG A 487 -15.95 0.44 -26.67
C ARG A 487 -15.77 0.53 -28.19
N LYS A 488 -14.70 1.20 -28.65
CA LYS A 488 -14.39 1.28 -30.10
C LYS A 488 -14.14 -0.11 -30.68
N LEU A 489 -13.45 -1.00 -29.96
CA LEU A 489 -13.20 -2.36 -30.41
C LEU A 489 -14.48 -3.20 -30.47
N ILE A 490 -15.31 -3.11 -29.43
CA ILE A 490 -16.59 -3.82 -29.37
C ILE A 490 -17.53 -3.35 -30.50
N GLN A 491 -17.54 -2.04 -30.81
CA GLN A 491 -18.36 -1.47 -31.88
C GLN A 491 -17.87 -1.82 -33.29
N LYS A 492 -16.57 -2.08 -33.49
CA LYS A 492 -15.98 -2.51 -34.76
C LYS A 492 -16.23 -3.99 -35.06
N GLY A 493 -16.42 -4.80 -33.99
CA GLY A 493 -16.74 -6.21 -34.13
C GLY A 493 -18.15 -6.42 -34.72
N GLU A 494 -18.37 -7.58 -35.32
CA GLU A 494 -19.72 -8.00 -35.71
C GLU A 494 -20.58 -8.10 -34.43
N LYS A 495 -21.91 -7.88 -34.55
CA LYS A 495 -22.86 -8.01 -33.45
C LYS A 495 -23.04 -9.49 -33.06
N THR A 496 -21.94 -10.12 -32.65
CA THR A 496 -21.90 -11.52 -32.18
C THR A 496 -22.33 -11.59 -30.74
N LYS A 497 -22.65 -12.79 -30.26
CA LYS A 497 -22.88 -13.04 -28.82
C LYS A 497 -21.69 -12.62 -27.97
N GLU A 498 -20.46 -12.89 -28.43
CA GLU A 498 -19.22 -12.53 -27.74
C GLU A 498 -19.05 -11.02 -27.58
N SER A 499 -19.36 -10.23 -28.60
CA SER A 499 -19.29 -8.77 -28.52
C SER A 499 -20.27 -8.21 -27.48
N LYS A 500 -21.43 -8.86 -27.27
CA LYS A 500 -22.38 -8.49 -26.22
C LYS A 500 -21.90 -8.89 -24.84
N PHE A 501 -21.24 -10.03 -24.67
CA PHE A 501 -20.61 -10.39 -23.39
C PHE A 501 -19.50 -9.43 -23.02
N ASP A 502 -18.66 -9.02 -23.97
CA ASP A 502 -17.63 -8.00 -23.76
C ASP A 502 -18.25 -6.65 -23.36
N GLU A 503 -19.36 -6.25 -23.99
CA GLU A 503 -20.08 -5.01 -23.65
C GLU A 503 -20.68 -5.08 -22.23
N ILE A 504 -21.28 -6.21 -21.85
CA ILE A 504 -21.80 -6.42 -20.49
C ILE A 504 -20.67 -6.38 -19.48
N ALA A 505 -19.56 -7.08 -19.72
CA ALA A 505 -18.42 -7.09 -18.82
C ALA A 505 -17.86 -5.65 -18.63
N LEU A 506 -17.82 -4.87 -19.70
CA LEU A 506 -17.39 -3.48 -19.65
C LEU A 506 -18.36 -2.60 -18.86
N CYS A 507 -19.67 -2.72 -19.11
CA CYS A 507 -20.71 -1.97 -18.38
C CYS A 507 -20.73 -2.35 -16.91
N ALA A 508 -20.50 -3.61 -16.59
CA ALA A 508 -20.35 -4.13 -15.25
C ALA A 508 -19.19 -3.47 -14.49
N LEU A 509 -18.02 -3.47 -15.12
CA LEU A 509 -16.82 -2.87 -14.56
C LEU A 509 -16.96 -1.34 -14.36
N THR A 510 -17.73 -0.68 -15.22
CA THR A 510 -17.96 0.77 -15.17
C THR A 510 -19.15 1.18 -14.31
N HIS A 511 -19.85 0.22 -13.66
CA HIS A 511 -21.03 0.45 -12.84
C HIS A 511 -22.20 1.12 -13.60
N ASP A 512 -22.52 0.60 -14.78
CA ASP A 512 -23.70 0.98 -15.57
C ASP A 512 -24.74 -0.17 -15.50
N PRO A 513 -25.52 -0.27 -14.40
CA PRO A 513 -26.42 -1.40 -14.17
C PRO A 513 -27.60 -1.42 -15.14
N ASP A 514 -28.06 -0.25 -15.59
CA ASP A 514 -29.20 -0.16 -16.50
C ASP A 514 -28.84 -0.78 -17.86
N ARG A 515 -27.68 -0.43 -18.38
CA ARG A 515 -27.20 -0.97 -19.65
C ARG A 515 -26.87 -2.47 -19.55
N VAL A 516 -26.30 -2.91 -18.42
CA VAL A 516 -26.12 -4.36 -18.16
C VAL A 516 -27.46 -5.09 -18.22
N PHE A 517 -28.50 -4.54 -17.60
CA PHE A 517 -29.83 -5.16 -17.58
C PHE A 517 -30.45 -5.27 -18.98
N GLU A 518 -30.31 -4.23 -19.81
CA GLU A 518 -30.77 -4.24 -21.20
C GLU A 518 -30.03 -5.31 -22.04
N LEU A 519 -28.71 -5.35 -21.94
CA LEU A 519 -27.89 -6.33 -22.68
C LEU A 519 -28.14 -7.76 -22.23
N CYS A 520 -28.34 -8.00 -20.92
CA CYS A 520 -28.75 -9.30 -20.42
C CYS A 520 -30.09 -9.77 -21.03
N ARG A 521 -31.08 -8.87 -21.16
CA ARG A 521 -32.34 -9.21 -21.83
C ARG A 521 -32.17 -9.51 -23.32
N GLU A 522 -31.21 -8.84 -23.97
CA GLU A 522 -30.90 -9.11 -25.38
C GLU A 522 -30.27 -10.50 -25.53
N ILE A 523 -29.37 -10.87 -24.63
CA ILE A 523 -28.72 -12.20 -24.64
C ILE A 523 -29.72 -13.30 -24.30
N GLU A 524 -30.62 -13.09 -23.30
CA GLU A 524 -31.68 -14.06 -22.96
C GLU A 524 -32.59 -14.40 -24.17
N ARG A 525 -32.74 -13.48 -25.13
CA ARG A 525 -33.49 -13.74 -26.38
C ARG A 525 -32.69 -14.47 -27.45
N MET A 526 -31.38 -14.59 -27.27
CA MET A 526 -30.50 -15.34 -28.16
C MET A 526 -30.44 -16.80 -27.66
N ASN A 527 -30.38 -17.76 -28.58
CA ASN A 527 -30.22 -19.16 -28.18
C ASN A 527 -28.82 -19.35 -27.58
N ILE A 528 -28.77 -19.58 -26.25
CA ILE A 528 -27.54 -19.67 -25.48
C ILE A 528 -27.13 -21.13 -25.37
N ASP A 529 -25.94 -21.50 -25.83
CA ASP A 529 -25.38 -22.83 -25.59
C ASP A 529 -24.84 -22.96 -24.14
N THR A 530 -24.41 -24.16 -23.77
CA THR A 530 -23.99 -24.49 -22.39
C THR A 530 -22.75 -23.68 -21.96
N GLY A 531 -21.80 -23.42 -22.86
CA GLY A 531 -20.61 -22.62 -22.59
C GLY A 531 -20.95 -21.15 -22.37
N ASP A 532 -21.88 -20.64 -23.18
CA ASP A 532 -22.40 -19.26 -23.05
C ASP A 532 -23.22 -19.10 -21.76
N GLN A 533 -23.96 -20.13 -21.31
CA GLN A 533 -24.71 -20.10 -20.04
C GLN A 533 -23.78 -19.87 -18.84
N LEU A 534 -22.61 -20.50 -18.83
CA LEU A 534 -21.63 -20.30 -17.76
C LEU A 534 -21.11 -18.86 -17.76
N LYS A 535 -20.68 -18.34 -18.90
CA LYS A 535 -20.24 -16.93 -19.04
C LYS A 535 -21.35 -15.98 -18.61
N PHE A 536 -22.58 -16.27 -19.00
CA PHE A 536 -23.74 -15.44 -18.65
C PHE A 536 -24.02 -15.43 -17.17
N ALA A 537 -24.00 -16.61 -16.51
CA ALA A 537 -24.15 -16.75 -15.07
C ALA A 537 -23.04 -15.98 -14.33
N GLN A 538 -21.79 -16.11 -14.76
CA GLN A 538 -20.64 -15.38 -14.19
C GLN A 538 -20.85 -13.87 -14.26
N VAL A 539 -21.24 -13.35 -15.42
CA VAL A 539 -21.47 -11.93 -15.62
C VAL A 539 -22.61 -11.41 -14.74
N LEU A 540 -23.73 -12.14 -14.64
CA LEU A 540 -24.86 -11.77 -13.79
C LEU A 540 -24.45 -11.70 -12.30
N ILE A 541 -23.70 -12.68 -11.83
CA ILE A 541 -23.22 -12.77 -10.44
C ILE A 541 -22.25 -11.61 -10.14
N GLN A 542 -21.29 -11.36 -11.02
CA GLN A 542 -20.32 -10.25 -10.87
C GLN A 542 -21.01 -8.88 -10.83
N ASN A 543 -22.19 -8.76 -11.44
CA ASN A 543 -23.02 -7.54 -11.41
C ASN A 543 -24.00 -7.46 -10.24
N GLY A 544 -23.94 -8.41 -9.31
CA GLY A 544 -24.83 -8.44 -8.16
C GLY A 544 -26.24 -8.95 -8.47
N ASN A 545 -26.52 -9.43 -9.69
CA ASN A 545 -27.77 -10.07 -10.04
C ASN A 545 -27.73 -11.57 -9.65
N PHE A 546 -27.55 -11.80 -8.36
CA PHE A 546 -27.38 -13.15 -7.79
C PHE A 546 -28.60 -14.06 -8.07
N GLY A 547 -29.80 -13.50 -8.11
CA GLY A 547 -31.03 -14.31 -8.36
C GLY A 547 -30.99 -15.05 -9.68
N LYS A 548 -30.78 -14.33 -10.78
CA LYS A 548 -30.72 -14.92 -12.13
C LYS A 548 -29.42 -15.67 -12.36
N GLY A 549 -28.28 -15.12 -11.91
CA GLY A 549 -26.98 -15.75 -12.09
C GLY A 549 -26.90 -17.12 -11.43
N LEU A 550 -27.34 -17.23 -10.17
CA LEU A 550 -27.40 -18.50 -9.46
C LEU A 550 -28.46 -19.46 -10.03
N PHE A 551 -29.54 -18.94 -10.61
CA PHE A 551 -30.52 -19.78 -11.31
C PHE A 551 -29.86 -20.51 -12.51
N HIS A 552 -29.15 -19.80 -13.38
CA HIS A 552 -28.46 -20.40 -14.52
C HIS A 552 -27.36 -21.38 -14.06
N LEU A 553 -26.62 -21.03 -13.03
CA LEU A 553 -25.58 -21.86 -12.46
C LEU A 553 -26.16 -23.17 -11.88
N ASN A 554 -27.26 -23.10 -11.11
CA ASN A 554 -27.91 -24.26 -10.55
C ASN A 554 -28.54 -25.16 -11.64
N GLN A 555 -29.07 -24.58 -12.73
CA GLN A 555 -29.54 -25.38 -13.87
C GLN A 555 -28.43 -26.23 -14.49
N MET A 556 -27.23 -25.65 -14.65
CA MET A 556 -26.06 -26.38 -15.18
C MET A 556 -25.62 -27.51 -14.24
N ILE A 557 -25.65 -27.30 -12.92
CA ILE A 557 -25.34 -28.31 -11.91
C ILE A 557 -26.37 -29.44 -11.99
N ILE A 558 -27.66 -29.14 -12.03
CA ILE A 558 -28.76 -30.13 -12.09
C ILE A 558 -28.70 -30.91 -13.39
N CYS A 559 -28.39 -30.29 -14.51
CA CYS A 559 -28.28 -30.95 -15.81
C CYS A 559 -26.98 -31.75 -15.98
N GLY A 560 -26.10 -31.79 -15.00
CA GLY A 560 -24.81 -32.48 -15.07
C GLY A 560 -23.81 -31.88 -16.07
N THR A 561 -24.04 -30.65 -16.50
CA THR A 561 -23.18 -29.95 -17.46
C THR A 561 -22.18 -29.00 -16.76
N TRP A 562 -22.12 -29.05 -15.44
CA TRP A 562 -21.26 -28.20 -14.62
C TRP A 562 -19.81 -28.72 -14.56
N PRO A 563 -18.79 -27.89 -14.90
CA PRO A 563 -17.41 -28.30 -14.75
C PRO A 563 -17.01 -28.30 -13.26
N GLN A 564 -16.49 -29.40 -12.76
CA GLN A 564 -16.07 -29.53 -11.34
C GLN A 564 -15.00 -28.48 -10.95
N GLU A 565 -14.16 -28.08 -11.89
CA GLU A 565 -13.13 -27.04 -11.73
C GLU A 565 -13.72 -25.68 -11.32
N MET A 566 -15.02 -25.46 -11.54
CA MET A 566 -15.73 -24.23 -11.23
C MET A 566 -16.46 -24.26 -9.87
N ASN A 567 -16.29 -25.31 -9.07
CA ASN A 567 -16.97 -25.42 -7.77
C ASN A 567 -16.63 -24.26 -6.84
N GLU A 568 -15.38 -23.81 -6.81
CA GLU A 568 -14.98 -22.65 -5.98
C GLU A 568 -15.71 -21.36 -6.39
N PHE A 569 -15.90 -21.15 -7.69
CA PHE A 569 -16.69 -20.02 -8.18
C PHE A 569 -18.16 -20.14 -7.76
N ALA A 570 -18.76 -21.31 -7.88
CA ALA A 570 -20.16 -21.53 -7.47
C ALA A 570 -20.35 -21.31 -5.96
N ILE A 571 -19.45 -21.84 -5.16
CA ILE A 571 -19.43 -21.65 -3.71
C ILE A 571 -19.34 -20.16 -3.36
N GLY A 572 -18.38 -19.45 -3.96
CA GLY A 572 -18.20 -18.01 -3.76
C GLY A 572 -19.46 -17.22 -4.14
N ALA A 573 -20.08 -17.55 -5.27
CA ALA A 573 -21.30 -16.91 -5.75
C ALA A 573 -22.49 -17.11 -4.80
N HIS A 574 -22.64 -18.33 -4.24
CA HIS A 574 -23.67 -18.60 -3.24
C HIS A 574 -23.43 -17.82 -1.94
N VAL A 575 -22.18 -17.76 -1.45
CA VAL A 575 -21.81 -16.98 -0.25
C VAL A 575 -22.07 -15.50 -0.46
N ASP A 576 -21.57 -14.90 -1.56
CA ASP A 576 -21.76 -13.48 -1.85
C ASP A 576 -23.26 -13.15 -2.04
N GLY A 577 -24.00 -14.04 -2.70
CA GLY A 577 -25.44 -13.93 -2.85
C GLY A 577 -26.22 -14.05 -1.53
N ALA A 578 -25.77 -14.91 -0.61
CA ALA A 578 -26.34 -15.01 0.73
C ALA A 578 -26.14 -13.69 1.51
N MET A 579 -24.93 -13.10 1.45
CA MET A 579 -24.65 -11.84 2.11
C MET A 579 -25.48 -10.68 1.52
N HIS A 580 -25.76 -10.71 0.22
CA HIS A 580 -26.65 -9.75 -0.40
C HIS A 580 -28.10 -9.92 0.10
N ALA A 581 -28.58 -11.16 0.25
CA ALA A 581 -29.90 -11.45 0.81
C ALA A 581 -29.99 -11.00 2.28
N LEU A 582 -28.95 -11.25 3.08
CA LEU A 582 -28.86 -10.80 4.47
C LEU A 582 -28.92 -9.28 4.63
N LYS A 583 -28.30 -8.53 3.72
CA LYS A 583 -28.40 -7.05 3.71
C LYS A 583 -29.82 -6.53 3.44
N ASN A 584 -30.66 -7.36 2.81
CA ASN A 584 -32.04 -7.07 2.51
C ASN A 584 -33.01 -7.72 3.52
N ASP A 585 -32.50 -8.21 4.66
CA ASP A 585 -33.24 -8.93 5.72
C ASP A 585 -33.98 -10.18 5.26
N ASP A 586 -33.58 -10.77 4.13
CA ASP A 586 -34.12 -12.04 3.62
C ASP A 586 -33.34 -13.23 4.20
N LEU A 587 -33.74 -13.63 5.41
CA LEU A 587 -33.05 -14.68 6.17
C LEU A 587 -33.23 -16.09 5.54
N ASP A 588 -34.41 -16.34 4.94
CA ASP A 588 -34.70 -17.64 4.31
C ASP A 588 -33.83 -17.85 3.07
N LEU A 589 -33.71 -16.82 2.23
CA LEU A 589 -32.86 -16.86 1.05
C LEU A 589 -31.38 -16.93 1.44
N THR A 590 -30.99 -16.22 2.52
CA THR A 590 -29.63 -16.28 3.08
C THR A 590 -29.28 -17.69 3.49
N GLY A 591 -30.13 -18.33 4.30
CA GLY A 591 -29.93 -19.70 4.75
C GLY A 591 -29.89 -20.71 3.62
N ALA A 592 -30.80 -20.61 2.64
CA ALA A 592 -30.83 -21.49 1.48
C ALA A 592 -29.54 -21.42 0.64
N ARG A 593 -29.01 -20.23 0.43
CA ARG A 593 -27.75 -20.01 -0.33
C ARG A 593 -26.52 -20.50 0.42
N LEU A 594 -26.41 -20.22 1.73
CA LEU A 594 -25.31 -20.76 2.56
C LEU A 594 -25.34 -22.28 2.61
N ARG A 595 -26.52 -22.88 2.71
CA ARG A 595 -26.67 -24.34 2.64
C ARG A 595 -26.21 -24.88 1.29
N ALA A 596 -26.60 -24.28 0.18
CA ALA A 596 -26.15 -24.66 -1.16
C ALA A 596 -24.63 -24.56 -1.32
N ALA A 597 -24.00 -23.50 -0.81
CA ALA A 597 -22.55 -23.36 -0.81
C ALA A 597 -21.88 -24.49 0.00
N PHE A 598 -22.44 -24.82 1.14
CA PHE A 598 -21.93 -25.87 2.02
C PHE A 598 -22.05 -27.26 1.36
N ASP A 599 -23.19 -27.60 0.77
CA ASP A 599 -23.41 -28.86 0.08
C ASP A 599 -22.52 -29.05 -1.16
N LEU A 600 -22.14 -27.92 -1.83
CA LEU A 600 -21.14 -27.96 -2.92
C LEU A 600 -19.73 -28.24 -2.42
N LYS A 601 -19.36 -27.75 -1.24
CA LYS A 601 -18.02 -27.95 -0.64
C LYS A 601 -17.88 -29.35 -0.03
N PHE A 602 -18.94 -29.82 0.62
CA PHE A 602 -19.00 -31.07 1.34
C PHE A 602 -20.16 -31.93 0.79
N PRO A 603 -19.99 -32.52 -0.42
CA PRO A 603 -21.03 -33.34 -1.00
C PRO A 603 -21.30 -34.56 -0.09
N LYS A 604 -22.56 -34.76 0.27
CA LYS A 604 -22.97 -35.91 1.07
C LYS A 604 -22.91 -37.14 0.16
N GLU A 605 -22.02 -38.07 0.48
CA GLU A 605 -22.02 -39.37 -0.16
C GLU A 605 -23.32 -40.14 0.22
N ASP A 606 -24.05 -40.60 -0.78
CA ASP A 606 -25.31 -41.36 -0.79
C ASP A 606 -26.27 -41.25 0.40
N SER A 607 -27.52 -40.97 0.07
CA SER A 607 -28.65 -40.67 0.95
C SER A 607 -29.09 -41.80 1.93
N THR A 608 -28.39 -42.92 1.98
CA THR A 608 -28.74 -44.09 2.80
C THR A 608 -28.10 -44.11 4.20
N THR A 609 -27.08 -43.26 4.44
CA THR A 609 -26.38 -43.18 5.74
C THR A 609 -26.65 -41.87 6.51
N ARG A 610 -27.81 -41.29 6.31
CA ARG A 610 -28.24 -40.01 6.91
C ARG A 610 -28.50 -40.14 8.42
N ARG A 611 -27.55 -40.61 9.23
CA ARG A 611 -27.62 -40.52 10.69
C ARG A 611 -26.40 -39.83 11.23
N ASP A 612 -26.63 -38.66 11.83
CA ASP A 612 -25.78 -37.98 12.79
C ASP A 612 -24.52 -37.23 12.27
N ASN A 613 -24.46 -36.75 11.03
CA ASN A 613 -23.36 -35.92 10.60
C ASN A 613 -23.64 -34.44 10.93
N LEU A 614 -22.83 -33.89 11.84
CA LEU A 614 -22.82 -32.45 12.15
C LEU A 614 -22.15 -31.69 11.01
N ASP A 615 -22.67 -30.51 10.70
CA ASP A 615 -22.03 -29.63 9.74
C ASP A 615 -20.87 -28.87 10.38
N ILE A 616 -21.06 -28.34 11.61
CA ILE A 616 -20.06 -27.60 12.37
C ILE A 616 -20.04 -28.05 13.83
N PHE A 617 -18.86 -28.26 14.38
CA PHE A 617 -18.66 -28.47 15.81
C PHE A 617 -17.87 -27.36 16.45
N LEU A 618 -18.45 -26.69 17.45
CA LEU A 618 -17.86 -25.55 18.16
C LEU A 618 -17.12 -26.01 19.43
N ILE A 619 -15.87 -25.62 19.57
CA ILE A 619 -15.03 -25.91 20.74
C ILE A 619 -14.60 -24.59 21.38
N ALA A 620 -14.85 -24.45 22.67
CA ALA A 620 -14.45 -23.27 23.43
C ALA A 620 -14.16 -23.61 24.89
N ASN A 621 -13.47 -22.70 25.59
CA ASN A 621 -13.28 -22.78 27.03
C ASN A 621 -14.59 -22.45 27.77
N GLU A 622 -14.77 -22.98 28.97
CA GLU A 622 -15.96 -22.80 29.81
C GLU A 622 -16.32 -21.32 30.03
N CYS A 623 -15.33 -20.47 30.21
CA CYS A 623 -15.56 -19.02 30.34
C CYS A 623 -16.19 -18.35 29.08
N LYS A 624 -16.24 -19.06 27.96
CA LYS A 624 -16.85 -18.61 26.68
C LYS A 624 -18.19 -19.28 26.37
N ARG A 625 -18.76 -20.03 27.30
CA ARG A 625 -20.02 -20.79 27.11
C ARG A 625 -21.14 -19.93 26.53
N ASP A 626 -21.42 -18.79 27.13
CA ASP A 626 -22.49 -17.88 26.69
C ASP A 626 -22.25 -17.33 25.28
N SER A 627 -20.99 -16.99 24.97
CA SER A 627 -20.60 -16.51 23.65
C SER A 627 -20.74 -17.61 22.59
N THR A 628 -20.40 -18.84 22.94
CA THR A 628 -20.51 -20.01 22.08
C THR A 628 -21.96 -20.34 21.79
N TRP A 629 -22.85 -20.34 22.78
CA TRP A 629 -24.27 -20.59 22.59
C TRP A 629 -24.93 -19.49 21.75
N LYS A 630 -24.60 -18.22 21.97
CA LYS A 630 -25.09 -17.15 21.13
C LYS A 630 -24.67 -17.33 19.66
N LEU A 631 -23.41 -17.69 19.44
CA LEU A 631 -22.88 -17.94 18.12
C LEU A 631 -23.56 -19.15 17.46
N GLN A 632 -23.75 -20.23 18.21
CA GLN A 632 -24.45 -21.44 17.76
C GLN A 632 -25.90 -21.12 17.37
N GLU A 633 -26.65 -20.42 18.23
CA GLU A 633 -28.03 -20.03 17.98
C GLU A 633 -28.15 -19.15 16.73
N GLU A 634 -27.26 -18.17 16.61
CA GLU A 634 -27.20 -17.29 15.44
C GLU A 634 -26.89 -18.05 14.15
N PHE A 635 -25.94 -18.97 14.18
CA PHE A 635 -25.59 -19.79 13.02
C PHE A 635 -26.72 -20.74 12.64
N CYS A 636 -27.32 -21.45 13.60
CA CYS A 636 -28.45 -22.34 13.34
C CYS A 636 -29.63 -21.55 12.72
N HIS A 637 -29.92 -20.37 13.25
CA HIS A 637 -31.02 -19.54 12.76
C HIS A 637 -30.78 -19.02 11.33
N LEU A 638 -29.52 -18.63 11.02
CA LEU A 638 -29.18 -17.98 9.75
C LEU A 638 -28.84 -18.98 8.64
N THR A 639 -28.31 -20.16 8.95
CA THR A 639 -27.68 -21.02 7.94
C THR A 639 -28.42 -22.33 7.67
N LYS A 640 -29.35 -22.73 8.53
CA LYS A 640 -29.97 -24.06 8.49
C LYS A 640 -28.96 -25.24 8.54
N LEU A 641 -27.77 -24.99 9.06
CA LEU A 641 -26.71 -25.97 9.27
C LEU A 641 -26.93 -26.68 10.63
N GLU A 642 -26.51 -27.94 10.72
CA GLU A 642 -26.51 -28.70 11.96
C GLU A 642 -25.25 -28.37 12.76
N ILE A 643 -25.41 -27.62 13.84
CA ILE A 643 -24.30 -27.08 14.65
C ILE A 643 -24.47 -27.56 16.09
N ALA A 644 -23.41 -28.17 16.62
CA ALA A 644 -23.32 -28.51 18.03
C ALA A 644 -22.09 -27.85 18.68
N SER A 645 -22.14 -27.68 19.97
CA SER A 645 -21.01 -27.21 20.76
C SER A 645 -20.52 -28.28 21.75
N CYS A 646 -19.30 -28.17 22.22
CA CYS A 646 -18.77 -29.01 23.27
C CYS A 646 -19.63 -28.94 24.56
N PHE A 647 -20.29 -27.79 24.80
CA PHE A 647 -21.14 -27.56 25.98
C PHE A 647 -22.46 -28.33 25.92
N ASP A 648 -23.04 -28.55 24.73
CA ASP A 648 -24.24 -29.38 24.55
C ASP A 648 -23.98 -30.80 25.00
N ILE A 649 -22.80 -31.33 24.71
CA ILE A 649 -22.36 -32.66 25.07
C ILE A 649 -22.06 -32.76 26.56
N ILE A 650 -21.38 -31.76 27.13
CA ILE A 650 -21.05 -31.70 28.56
C ILE A 650 -22.34 -31.60 29.40
N GLN A 651 -23.27 -30.74 28.98
CA GLN A 651 -24.56 -30.54 29.67
C GLN A 651 -25.43 -31.82 29.68
N ALA A 652 -25.33 -32.66 28.65
CA ALA A 652 -26.01 -33.92 28.56
C ALA A 652 -25.35 -35.04 29.40
N GLY A 653 -24.23 -34.76 30.12
CA GLY A 653 -23.49 -35.71 30.93
C GLY A 653 -22.73 -36.75 30.10
N LEU A 654 -22.54 -36.51 28.84
CA LEU A 654 -21.84 -37.40 27.91
C LEU A 654 -20.32 -37.12 27.98
N ILE A 655 -19.56 -38.20 28.15
CA ILE A 655 -18.13 -38.19 28.39
C ILE A 655 -17.34 -38.15 27.07
N LEU A 656 -16.03 -37.93 27.15
CA LEU A 656 -14.97 -37.85 26.13
C LEU A 656 -15.23 -38.54 24.81
N LYS A 657 -15.76 -39.79 24.81
CA LYS A 657 -16.09 -40.54 23.59
C LYS A 657 -17.16 -39.88 22.73
N SER A 658 -18.07 -39.12 23.32
CA SER A 658 -19.11 -38.41 22.57
C SER A 658 -18.57 -37.14 21.92
N ILE A 659 -17.61 -36.47 22.56
CA ILE A 659 -16.89 -35.34 21.98
C ILE A 659 -16.03 -35.82 20.82
N GLU A 660 -15.28 -36.89 20.99
CA GLU A 660 -14.48 -37.52 19.94
C GLU A 660 -15.36 -37.91 18.74
N LYS A 661 -16.50 -38.55 18.99
CA LYS A 661 -17.47 -38.88 17.96
C LYS A 661 -18.03 -37.66 17.24
N SER A 662 -18.34 -36.59 17.98
CA SER A 662 -18.81 -35.31 17.36
C SER A 662 -17.74 -34.64 16.50
N ILE A 663 -16.48 -34.66 16.92
CA ILE A 663 -15.35 -34.24 16.13
C ILE A 663 -15.21 -35.06 14.85
N GLU A 664 -15.34 -36.39 14.95
CA GLU A 664 -15.27 -37.29 13.80
C GLU A 664 -16.44 -37.10 12.82
N GLN A 665 -17.62 -36.77 13.30
CA GLN A 665 -18.83 -36.59 12.49
C GLN A 665 -18.97 -35.21 11.87
N SER A 666 -18.15 -34.21 12.30
CA SER A 666 -18.27 -32.83 11.84
C SER A 666 -17.45 -32.56 10.57
N SER A 667 -18.01 -31.81 9.64
CA SER A 667 -17.29 -31.33 8.45
C SER A 667 -16.35 -30.21 8.76
N ILE A 668 -16.72 -29.33 9.70
CA ILE A 668 -15.96 -28.17 10.14
C ILE A 668 -15.81 -28.22 11.67
N ILE A 669 -14.62 -27.91 12.16
CA ILE A 669 -14.36 -27.74 13.59
C ILE A 669 -13.94 -26.32 13.83
N ALA A 670 -14.71 -25.59 14.62
CA ALA A 670 -14.41 -24.19 14.96
C ALA A 670 -13.99 -24.09 16.43
N ILE A 671 -12.80 -23.52 16.68
CA ILE A 671 -12.23 -23.31 18.00
C ILE A 671 -12.30 -21.81 18.32
N LEU A 672 -13.02 -21.45 19.38
CA LEU A 672 -13.10 -20.08 19.88
C LEU A 672 -11.96 -19.82 20.87
N LEU A 673 -11.09 -18.87 20.54
CA LEU A 673 -9.94 -18.50 21.34
C LEU A 673 -10.18 -17.17 22.07
N GLY A 674 -9.99 -17.17 23.38
CA GLY A 674 -9.98 -15.98 24.23
C GLY A 674 -8.59 -15.68 24.78
N GLU A 675 -8.43 -14.51 25.38
CA GLU A 675 -7.16 -14.11 26.00
C GLU A 675 -6.85 -15.03 27.20
N GLY A 676 -5.65 -15.65 27.18
CA GLY A 676 -5.20 -16.54 28.24
C GLY A 676 -5.69 -18.00 28.18
N ASP A 677 -6.58 -18.37 27.23
CA ASP A 677 -7.20 -19.70 27.19
C ASP A 677 -6.21 -20.89 27.14
N LEU A 678 -5.03 -20.69 26.57
CA LEU A 678 -3.99 -21.72 26.46
C LEU A 678 -2.73 -21.45 27.30
N THR A 679 -2.70 -20.38 28.05
CA THR A 679 -1.53 -19.99 28.87
C THR A 679 -1.79 -20.03 30.36
N ASN A 680 -3.06 -20.09 30.77
CA ASN A 680 -3.44 -20.13 32.17
C ASN A 680 -3.28 -21.54 32.74
N PRO A 681 -2.68 -21.74 33.95
CA PRO A 681 -2.47 -23.05 34.57
C PRO A 681 -3.72 -23.67 35.21
N ASP A 682 -4.89 -23.04 35.11
CA ASP A 682 -6.11 -23.55 35.72
C ASP A 682 -6.61 -24.89 35.11
N PRO A 683 -7.44 -25.66 35.80
CA PRO A 683 -7.95 -26.96 35.28
C PRO A 683 -8.77 -26.84 34.00
N GLU A 684 -9.52 -25.75 33.82
CA GLU A 684 -10.38 -25.54 32.65
C GLU A 684 -9.55 -25.28 31.39
N SER A 685 -8.51 -24.46 31.50
CA SER A 685 -7.57 -24.23 30.43
C SER A 685 -6.80 -25.50 30.02
N LYS A 686 -6.49 -26.37 30.99
CA LYS A 686 -5.89 -27.70 30.72
C LYS A 686 -6.84 -28.62 29.95
N TYR A 687 -8.12 -28.61 30.29
CA TYR A 687 -9.11 -29.39 29.58
C TYR A 687 -9.32 -28.87 28.15
N PHE A 688 -9.39 -27.55 27.99
CA PHE A 688 -9.47 -26.94 26.67
C PHE A 688 -8.21 -27.21 25.84
N GLN A 689 -7.03 -27.13 26.41
CA GLN A 689 -5.78 -27.51 25.75
C GLN A 689 -5.81 -28.97 25.28
N TRP A 690 -6.32 -29.88 26.13
CA TRP A 690 -6.48 -31.29 25.77
C TRP A 690 -7.44 -31.49 24.59
N LEU A 691 -8.56 -30.75 24.54
CA LEU A 691 -9.49 -30.78 23.41
C LEU A 691 -8.80 -30.31 22.11
N VAL A 692 -8.07 -29.23 22.14
CA VAL A 692 -7.32 -28.70 20.99
C VAL A 692 -6.26 -29.71 20.52
N ASP A 693 -5.53 -30.32 21.44
CA ASP A 693 -4.53 -31.36 21.11
C ASP A 693 -5.17 -32.62 20.53
N SER A 694 -6.36 -33.00 21.03
CA SER A 694 -7.14 -34.15 20.49
C SER A 694 -7.59 -33.88 19.05
N VAL A 695 -8.10 -32.71 18.75
CA VAL A 695 -8.45 -32.30 17.37
C VAL A 695 -7.23 -32.38 16.45
N ARG A 696 -6.08 -31.87 16.93
CA ARG A 696 -4.82 -31.91 16.18
C ARG A 696 -4.38 -33.34 15.87
N LEU A 697 -4.42 -34.22 16.85
CA LEU A 697 -4.03 -35.63 16.69
C LEU A 697 -5.00 -36.39 15.74
N MET A 698 -6.29 -36.12 15.83
CA MET A 698 -7.28 -36.69 14.91
C MET A 698 -7.05 -36.20 13.48
N GLN A 699 -6.75 -34.90 13.30
CA GLN A 699 -6.49 -34.36 11.98
C GLN A 699 -5.22 -34.95 11.33
N MET A 700 -4.21 -35.30 12.13
CA MET A 700 -3.00 -35.99 11.65
C MET A 700 -3.26 -37.44 11.27
N ASN A 701 -4.25 -38.08 11.87
CA ASN A 701 -4.55 -39.51 11.70
C ASN A 701 -5.71 -39.78 10.72
N CYS A 702 -6.54 -38.81 10.40
CA CYS A 702 -7.66 -38.98 9.48
C CYS A 702 -7.21 -38.88 8.02
N LYS A 703 -7.71 -39.80 7.17
CA LYS A 703 -7.51 -39.76 5.71
C LYS A 703 -8.20 -38.58 5.05
N GLU A 704 -9.29 -38.09 5.64
CA GLU A 704 -10.02 -36.88 5.21
C GLU A 704 -9.65 -35.72 6.13
N GLN A 705 -8.96 -34.71 5.57
CA GLN A 705 -8.59 -33.52 6.30
C GLN A 705 -9.81 -32.59 6.45
N LYS A 706 -10.31 -32.46 7.68
CA LYS A 706 -11.38 -31.53 8.04
C LYS A 706 -10.90 -30.09 8.05
N VAL A 707 -11.81 -29.18 7.83
CA VAL A 707 -11.50 -27.75 7.93
C VAL A 707 -11.45 -27.35 9.41
N LEU A 708 -10.30 -26.90 9.88
CA LEU A 708 -10.12 -26.38 11.23
C LEU A 708 -10.12 -24.85 11.19
N ILE A 709 -10.95 -24.23 12.02
CA ILE A 709 -11.09 -22.79 12.10
C ILE A 709 -10.72 -22.34 13.50
N ALA A 710 -9.85 -21.35 13.61
CA ALA A 710 -9.60 -20.65 14.86
C ALA A 710 -10.28 -19.27 14.82
N ILE A 711 -11.22 -19.06 15.73
CA ILE A 711 -11.95 -17.79 15.87
C ILE A 711 -11.36 -17.05 17.06
N THR A 712 -10.73 -15.90 16.84
CA THR A 712 -10.22 -15.06 17.92
C THR A 712 -11.28 -14.06 18.37
N LEU A 713 -11.50 -13.92 19.67
CA LEU A 713 -12.52 -13.05 20.25
C LEU A 713 -11.97 -11.65 20.60
N SER A 714 -10.67 -11.42 20.40
CA SER A 714 -10.03 -10.12 20.62
C SER A 714 -8.78 -9.96 19.74
N ASP A 715 -8.44 -8.73 19.37
CA ASP A 715 -7.29 -8.39 18.49
C ASP A 715 -5.91 -8.69 19.11
N LEU A 716 -5.86 -8.99 20.39
CA LEU A 716 -4.61 -9.20 21.15
C LEU A 716 -4.20 -10.68 21.24
N ILE A 717 -4.96 -11.60 20.66
CA ILE A 717 -4.73 -13.03 20.82
C ILE A 717 -3.65 -13.52 19.87
N MET A 718 -2.56 -14.01 20.43
CA MET A 718 -1.53 -14.73 19.67
C MET A 718 -1.96 -16.16 19.42
N ILE A 719 -1.94 -16.59 18.15
CA ILE A 719 -2.24 -17.97 17.78
C ILE A 719 -1.24 -18.90 18.48
N PRO A 720 -1.70 -19.90 19.24
CA PRO A 720 -0.85 -20.87 19.89
C PRO A 720 0.05 -21.60 18.89
N SER A 721 1.29 -21.88 19.30
CA SER A 721 2.26 -22.57 18.43
C SER A 721 1.77 -23.97 17.98
N CYS A 722 0.93 -24.63 18.78
CA CYS A 722 0.33 -25.91 18.44
C CYS A 722 -0.62 -25.85 17.23
N LEU A 723 -1.28 -24.72 16.99
CA LEU A 723 -2.18 -24.53 15.86
C LEU A 723 -1.47 -23.97 14.60
N LYS A 724 -0.28 -23.36 14.73
CA LYS A 724 0.45 -22.78 13.60
C LYS A 724 0.88 -23.77 12.53
N ASN A 725 1.00 -25.04 12.86
CA ASN A 725 1.47 -26.09 11.95
C ASN A 725 0.34 -26.96 11.40
N VAL A 726 -0.92 -26.59 11.59
CA VAL A 726 -2.07 -27.33 11.09
C VAL A 726 -2.33 -26.94 9.63
N SER A 727 -2.24 -27.91 8.73
CA SER A 727 -2.64 -27.72 7.34
C SER A 727 -4.15 -27.46 7.27
N ARG A 728 -4.59 -26.41 6.57
CA ARG A 728 -5.97 -25.93 6.48
C ARG A 728 -6.52 -25.22 7.73
N LEU A 729 -5.66 -24.59 8.53
CA LEU A 729 -6.13 -23.68 9.56
C LEU A 729 -6.65 -22.37 8.90
N VAL A 730 -7.89 -22.02 9.21
CA VAL A 730 -8.49 -20.74 8.84
C VAL A 730 -8.54 -19.86 10.07
N LEU A 731 -7.89 -18.69 10.03
CA LEU A 731 -7.92 -17.72 11.11
C LEU A 731 -9.01 -16.68 10.80
N ILE A 732 -9.88 -16.41 11.77
CA ILE A 732 -10.90 -15.37 11.68
C ILE A 732 -10.71 -14.42 12.85
N GLU A 733 -10.33 -13.18 12.53
CA GLU A 733 -10.18 -12.10 13.49
C GLU A 733 -11.54 -11.48 13.83
N PRO A 734 -11.71 -10.89 15.03
CA PRO A 734 -12.95 -10.22 15.39
C PRO A 734 -13.19 -9.00 14.50
N ILE A 735 -14.33 -8.98 13.83
CA ILE A 735 -14.79 -7.85 13.04
C ILE A 735 -15.97 -7.21 13.77
N GLN A 736 -16.01 -5.90 13.89
CA GLN A 736 -17.05 -5.16 14.61
C GLN A 736 -18.44 -5.30 13.95
N ASN A 737 -18.49 -5.56 12.65
CA ASN A 737 -19.72 -5.73 11.91
C ASN A 737 -20.05 -7.22 11.73
N LYS A 738 -21.17 -7.67 12.36
CA LYS A 738 -21.62 -9.05 12.31
C LYS A 738 -21.77 -9.61 10.88
N GLN A 739 -22.28 -8.81 9.93
CA GLN A 739 -22.45 -9.24 8.55
C GLN A 739 -21.12 -9.46 7.83
N GLU A 740 -20.14 -8.57 8.06
CA GLU A 740 -18.80 -8.70 7.50
C GLU A 740 -18.07 -9.90 8.11
N TRP A 741 -18.25 -10.13 9.40
CA TRP A 741 -17.68 -11.28 10.08
C TRP A 741 -18.24 -12.60 9.51
N MET A 742 -19.55 -12.72 9.34
CA MET A 742 -20.17 -13.90 8.74
C MET A 742 -19.72 -14.12 7.30
N HIS A 743 -19.61 -13.06 6.51
CA HIS A 743 -19.09 -13.15 5.15
C HIS A 743 -17.65 -13.67 5.14
N ALA A 744 -16.78 -13.11 5.99
CA ALA A 744 -15.41 -13.58 6.12
C ALA A 744 -15.33 -15.04 6.57
N PHE A 745 -16.14 -15.43 7.55
CA PHE A 745 -16.23 -16.81 8.04
C PHE A 745 -16.59 -17.78 6.92
N PHE A 746 -17.72 -17.60 6.26
CA PHE A 746 -18.17 -18.54 5.22
C PHE A 746 -17.26 -18.52 4.00
N ARG A 747 -16.80 -17.36 3.58
CA ARG A 747 -15.90 -17.25 2.43
C ARG A 747 -14.55 -17.92 2.68
N GLN A 748 -13.93 -17.66 3.83
CA GLN A 748 -12.66 -18.30 4.17
C GLN A 748 -12.79 -19.79 4.44
N THR A 749 -13.89 -20.22 5.03
CA THR A 749 -14.15 -21.63 5.36
C THR A 749 -14.46 -22.48 4.13
N LEU A 750 -15.27 -21.96 3.22
CA LEU A 750 -15.76 -22.72 2.07
C LEU A 750 -14.87 -22.61 0.83
N LEU A 751 -14.05 -21.56 0.71
CA LEU A 751 -13.17 -21.35 -0.44
C LEU A 751 -11.70 -21.76 -0.20
N LYS A 752 -11.30 -22.03 1.03
CA LYS A 752 -10.02 -22.68 1.36
C LYS A 752 -10.20 -24.18 1.54
#